data_f34e5cb56f28cad595147b845664ba87
#
_entry.id   f34e5cb56f28cad595147b845664ba87
#
_cell.length_a   1.000
_cell.length_b   1.000
_cell.length_c   1.000
_cell.angle_alpha   90.00
_cell.angle_beta   90.00
_cell.angle_gamma   90.00
#
_symmetry.space_group_name_H-M   'P 1'
#
loop_
_entity.id
_entity.type
_entity.pdbx_description
1 polymer ?
#
loop_
_entity_poly.entity_id
_entity_poly.type
_entity_poly.pdbx_seq_one_letter_code
_entity_poly.pdbx_strand_id
1 'polypeptide(L)'
;TGGPWVKDEDGMKKLVWRQTEVKGTGKDLKVKLPGGFDITGPYQDYCYVNQSVATVFLQKKFYRDVAVLAMRIPDNDKSMMELNPTITTSGGTVTAEQLGNDSISDYSIIQAEKDGKAWVLMDFHQPQLVRSVTWSVLKIEERVENCAASLFCSMDGKTFTKVVDLSYQGGFERVEDIPQTTARYFKMVFTSTEKNNPATGFRLSSLKLSPVVRVNLLSDKSASSFYRYGTSVKTPATTDVVNTADVVDVTSFVKDGVLTWKAPKGRWRIMRFGYGLTGKTNHPASPEATGLEVDKIDPVAIRDYYKNYLQTYVDASKGLLGNRGITYLLNDSYEAGAQTWTGKMVEEFKARRGYDLLPWLPALAGIVVNSAEETERFLFDWRTTIGDMMTEYHYDQLTDILKPYGLKRYTESHEAWRANATDGMDCKRSADIPMSAIWMRYKQGLVTVPQHESDIRESASVAHIYGQNVAAAESFTSDGFRDGAFVYTPAVLKPTADAAMASGLNLFVIHTSPHQPVDDKVPGIGLGLWGQWFDRNETWASQAGAWTDYLARSCYLLRQGKFVADVAYYYGEDSNVTARYQTRMPKFPNTYNYDFVSPSIVKDVLKVDNGQLVTATGMRYRVLWLDNVSMISIKMLRRIKQLADAGVTIAGDKPKILVGLDGTVEEFDSLVKDIWGSGRKNVTTGVSIGKVL
;
A
#
# COMPACT_ATOMS: atom_id res chain seq x y z
N THR A 1 -3.20 4.14 16.00
CA THR A 1 -3.38 3.09 17.01
C THR A 1 -2.06 2.69 17.65
N GLY A 2 -1.45 3.58 18.41
CA GLY A 2 -0.19 3.39 19.10
C GLY A 2 -0.19 4.14 20.43
N GLY A 3 0.87 3.95 21.23
CA GLY A 3 1.01 4.66 22.47
C GLY A 3 2.03 4.02 23.42
N PRO A 4 2.29 4.66 24.56
CA PRO A 4 3.35 4.25 25.47
C PRO A 4 3.12 2.87 26.13
N TRP A 5 1.93 2.34 26.07
CA TRP A 5 1.61 1.01 26.61
C TRP A 5 1.72 -0.12 25.59
N VAL A 6 2.13 0.17 24.35
CA VAL A 6 2.45 -0.86 23.35
C VAL A 6 3.83 -1.43 23.64
N LYS A 7 3.90 -2.71 23.96
CA LYS A 7 5.16 -3.43 24.17
C LYS A 7 5.86 -3.72 22.84
N ASP A 8 7.15 -4.03 22.89
CA ASP A 8 7.91 -4.35 21.68
C ASP A 8 7.35 -5.60 20.95
N GLU A 9 6.87 -6.60 21.70
CA GLU A 9 6.22 -7.78 21.15
C GLU A 9 4.92 -7.48 20.41
N ASP A 10 4.23 -6.41 20.80
CA ASP A 10 2.93 -6.01 20.27
C ASP A 10 3.04 -4.91 19.20
N GLY A 11 4.25 -4.39 18.96
CA GLY A 11 4.49 -3.34 17.96
C GLY A 11 4.42 -3.85 16.52
N MET A 12 4.17 -2.94 15.58
CA MET A 12 4.16 -3.23 14.13
C MET A 12 5.48 -3.83 13.68
N LYS A 13 5.39 -4.88 12.85
CA LYS A 13 6.53 -5.68 12.41
C LYS A 13 6.70 -5.68 10.89
N LYS A 14 7.93 -5.93 10.46
CA LYS A 14 8.29 -6.16 9.06
C LYS A 14 9.20 -7.37 8.94
N LEU A 15 9.09 -8.06 7.79
CA LEU A 15 10.03 -9.09 7.40
C LEU A 15 11.39 -8.45 7.09
N VAL A 16 12.45 -9.07 7.59
CA VAL A 16 13.84 -8.69 7.29
C VAL A 16 14.66 -9.94 6.99
N TRP A 17 15.74 -9.79 6.24
CA TRP A 17 16.64 -10.91 5.94
C TRP A 17 18.08 -10.45 5.74
N ARG A 18 19.01 -11.38 5.86
CA ARG A 18 20.38 -11.28 5.41
C ARG A 18 20.77 -12.52 4.64
N GLN A 19 21.70 -12.34 3.73
CA GLN A 19 22.21 -13.41 2.91
C GLN A 19 23.70 -13.62 3.10
N THR A 20 24.15 -14.86 2.94
CA THR A 20 25.55 -15.26 2.96
C THR A 20 25.77 -16.27 1.85
N GLU A 21 26.76 -16.05 1.00
CA GLU A 21 27.11 -16.99 -0.05
C GLU A 21 28.20 -17.93 0.42
N VAL A 22 28.05 -19.22 0.12
CA VAL A 22 28.98 -20.26 0.52
C VAL A 22 29.25 -21.25 -0.61
N LYS A 23 30.41 -21.87 -0.60
CA LYS A 23 30.77 -22.97 -1.52
C LYS A 23 30.66 -24.30 -0.79
N GLY A 24 29.63 -25.06 -1.10
CA GLY A 24 29.45 -26.41 -0.63
C GLY A 24 30.46 -27.36 -1.28
N THR A 25 31.01 -28.25 -0.49
CA THR A 25 32.01 -29.26 -0.92
C THR A 25 31.54 -30.70 -0.73
N GLY A 26 30.32 -30.89 -0.18
CA GLY A 26 29.80 -32.19 0.25
C GLY A 26 30.31 -32.62 1.65
N LYS A 27 31.06 -31.75 2.33
CA LYS A 27 31.54 -31.92 3.73
C LYS A 27 30.79 -30.92 4.62
N ASP A 28 30.92 -31.10 5.93
CA ASP A 28 30.38 -30.16 6.91
C ASP A 28 30.98 -28.76 6.71
N LEU A 29 30.12 -27.79 6.63
CA LEU A 29 30.41 -26.36 6.50
C LEU A 29 29.99 -25.69 7.80
N LYS A 30 30.85 -24.88 8.39
CA LYS A 30 30.52 -24.01 9.53
C LYS A 30 30.54 -22.56 9.07
N VAL A 31 29.43 -21.87 9.20
CA VAL A 31 29.27 -20.47 8.78
C VAL A 31 28.63 -19.68 9.91
N LYS A 32 29.29 -18.61 10.34
CA LYS A 32 28.68 -17.63 11.23
C LYS A 32 27.73 -16.77 10.39
N LEU A 33 26.44 -16.88 10.68
CA LEU A 33 25.43 -16.09 10.03
C LEU A 33 25.39 -14.66 10.60
N PRO A 34 25.06 -13.66 9.79
CA PRO A 34 24.84 -12.31 10.29
C PRO A 34 23.84 -12.30 11.44
N GLY A 35 24.05 -11.40 12.41
CA GLY A 35 23.18 -11.23 13.56
C GLY A 35 21.78 -10.75 13.16
N GLY A 36 20.88 -10.76 14.13
CA GLY A 36 19.55 -10.18 13.96
C GLY A 36 19.62 -8.69 13.65
N PHE A 37 18.54 -8.19 13.06
CA PHE A 37 18.42 -6.81 12.63
C PHE A 37 17.50 -6.07 13.57
N ASP A 38 17.83 -4.84 13.83
CA ASP A 38 16.92 -3.88 14.43
C ASP A 38 15.89 -3.39 13.38
N ILE A 39 15.38 -2.18 13.52
CA ILE A 39 14.37 -1.62 12.62
C ILE A 39 14.85 -1.37 11.19
N THR A 40 16.13 -1.54 10.91
CA THR A 40 16.71 -1.35 9.58
C THR A 40 16.63 -2.62 8.74
N GLY A 41 16.36 -2.51 7.48
CA GLY A 41 16.33 -3.61 6.52
C GLY A 41 16.11 -3.06 5.12
N PRO A 42 16.23 -3.89 4.07
CA PRO A 42 16.24 -3.41 2.70
C PRO A 42 14.95 -2.67 2.29
N TYR A 43 13.85 -2.93 2.97
CA TYR A 43 12.59 -2.20 2.77
C TYR A 43 12.23 -1.32 3.95
N GLN A 44 13.24 -0.72 4.55
CA GLN A 44 12.97 0.32 5.52
C GLN A 44 12.20 1.43 4.84
N ASP A 45 11.00 1.68 5.35
CA ASP A 45 10.27 2.89 5.04
C ASP A 45 11.04 4.07 5.63
N TYR A 46 11.82 4.76 4.79
CA TYR A 46 12.53 5.95 5.19
C TYR A 46 11.60 7.01 5.66
N CYS A 47 10.37 6.81 5.54
CA CYS A 47 9.66 7.90 5.83
C CYS A 47 8.72 8.48 5.06
N TYR A 48 7.92 7.70 4.85
CA TYR A 48 6.75 8.44 4.86
C TYR A 48 6.47 8.90 6.29
N VAL A 49 7.42 9.63 6.74
CA VAL A 49 7.16 10.61 7.76
C VAL A 49 6.20 11.57 7.12
N ASN A 50 4.99 11.60 7.61
CA ASN A 50 4.12 12.69 7.30
C ASN A 50 4.91 13.98 7.56
N GLN A 51 5.02 14.76 6.57
CA GLN A 51 5.93 15.85 6.43
C GLN A 51 5.69 16.99 7.40
N SER A 52 4.57 17.04 8.03
CA SER A 52 4.20 18.12 8.93
C SER A 52 4.42 17.81 10.40
N VAL A 53 4.61 16.53 10.74
CA VAL A 53 4.79 16.11 12.14
C VAL A 53 6.04 15.25 12.20
N ALA A 54 7.00 15.63 13.02
CA ALA A 54 8.21 14.85 13.23
C ALA A 54 7.83 13.46 13.73
N THR A 55 7.89 12.47 12.87
CA THR A 55 7.68 11.09 13.27
C THR A 55 8.94 10.61 13.93
N VAL A 56 8.85 10.27 15.20
CA VAL A 56 9.96 9.64 15.91
C VAL A 56 9.88 8.14 15.64
N PHE A 57 10.93 7.62 15.00
CA PHE A 57 11.14 6.17 14.94
C PHE A 57 11.87 5.75 16.21
N LEU A 58 11.23 4.90 16.99
CA LEU A 58 11.90 4.31 18.15
C LEU A 58 12.83 3.20 17.67
N GLN A 59 14.13 3.45 17.81
CA GLN A 59 15.16 2.45 17.52
C GLN A 59 15.23 1.43 18.66
N LYS A 60 14.36 0.42 18.60
CA LYS A 60 14.33 -0.68 19.55
C LYS A 60 14.94 -1.93 18.94
N LYS A 61 15.78 -2.61 19.69
CA LYS A 61 16.40 -3.87 19.27
C LYS A 61 15.44 -5.05 19.52
N PHE A 62 14.50 -5.23 18.62
CA PHE A 62 13.60 -6.37 18.63
C PHE A 62 13.80 -7.20 17.37
N TYR A 63 14.06 -8.47 17.54
CA TYR A 63 14.25 -9.41 16.43
C TYR A 63 13.83 -10.81 16.82
N ARG A 64 13.21 -11.54 15.90
CA ARG A 64 12.93 -12.97 15.99
C ARG A 64 13.24 -13.64 14.66
N ASP A 65 13.88 -14.80 14.72
CA ASP A 65 14.08 -15.64 13.54
C ASP A 65 12.78 -16.25 13.04
N VAL A 66 12.67 -16.37 11.73
CA VAL A 66 11.60 -17.10 11.03
C VAL A 66 12.15 -18.40 10.49
N ALA A 67 13.15 -18.32 9.62
CA ALA A 67 13.78 -19.48 9.01
C ALA A 67 15.16 -19.13 8.46
N VAL A 68 16.01 -20.16 8.33
CA VAL A 68 17.25 -20.08 7.56
C VAL A 68 17.13 -21.03 6.38
N LEU A 69 17.10 -20.45 5.18
CA LEU A 69 16.87 -21.18 3.94
C LEU A 69 18.12 -21.19 3.08
N ALA A 70 18.44 -22.35 2.51
CA ALA A 70 19.57 -22.55 1.61
C ALA A 70 19.04 -22.84 0.19
N MET A 71 19.61 -22.18 -0.82
CA MET A 71 19.25 -22.38 -2.22
C MET A 71 20.46 -22.30 -3.13
N ARG A 72 20.39 -22.94 -4.30
CA ARG A 72 21.42 -22.84 -5.33
C ARG A 72 21.45 -21.44 -5.90
N ILE A 73 22.65 -20.93 -6.14
CA ILE A 73 22.85 -19.67 -6.86
C ILE A 73 23.09 -20.03 -8.33
N PRO A 74 22.37 -19.41 -9.30
CA PRO A 74 22.69 -19.49 -10.71
C PRO A 74 24.15 -19.08 -10.96
N ASP A 75 24.87 -19.75 -11.85
CA ASP A 75 26.30 -19.52 -12.07
C ASP A 75 26.61 -18.09 -12.55
N ASN A 76 25.66 -17.46 -13.23
CA ASN A 76 25.73 -16.08 -13.71
C ASN A 76 25.32 -15.05 -12.65
N ASP A 77 24.68 -15.42 -11.55
CA ASP A 77 24.28 -14.49 -10.48
C ASP A 77 25.49 -14.13 -9.60
N LYS A 78 26.14 -13.03 -9.96
CA LYS A 78 27.31 -12.49 -9.26
C LYS A 78 26.93 -11.23 -8.51
N SER A 79 27.39 -11.14 -7.26
CA SER A 79 27.24 -9.93 -6.45
C SER A 79 28.13 -8.79 -6.95
N MET A 80 27.81 -7.55 -6.55
CA MET A 80 28.66 -6.38 -6.83
C MET A 80 30.09 -6.56 -6.28
N MET A 81 30.24 -7.25 -5.15
CA MET A 81 31.55 -7.56 -4.56
C MET A 81 32.35 -8.53 -5.43
N GLU A 82 31.71 -9.56 -6.00
CA GLU A 82 32.36 -10.51 -6.92
C GLU A 82 32.70 -9.84 -8.26
N LEU A 83 31.87 -8.94 -8.74
CA LEU A 83 32.11 -8.19 -9.99
C LEU A 83 33.16 -7.10 -9.80
N ASN A 84 33.36 -6.60 -8.58
CA ASN A 84 34.36 -5.64 -8.15
C ASN A 84 34.65 -4.50 -9.16
N PRO A 85 33.65 -3.68 -9.54
CA PRO A 85 33.86 -2.59 -10.48
C PRO A 85 34.71 -1.49 -9.87
N THR A 86 35.51 -0.80 -10.69
CA THR A 86 36.04 0.51 -10.32
C THR A 86 34.93 1.54 -10.42
N ILE A 87 34.65 2.24 -9.31
CA ILE A 87 33.56 3.21 -9.22
C ILE A 87 34.11 4.62 -9.19
N THR A 88 33.58 5.49 -10.05
CA THR A 88 33.83 6.93 -10.04
C THR A 88 32.49 7.68 -10.04
N THR A 89 32.50 8.92 -9.52
CA THR A 89 31.29 9.71 -9.32
C THR A 89 31.50 11.16 -9.77
N SER A 90 30.39 11.91 -9.93
CA SER A 90 30.44 13.34 -10.16
C SER A 90 31.04 14.13 -8.99
N GLY A 91 31.06 13.54 -7.79
CA GLY A 91 31.65 14.09 -6.57
C GLY A 91 31.27 13.23 -5.36
N GLY A 92 32.22 13.01 -4.46
CA GLY A 92 32.10 12.08 -3.34
C GLY A 92 32.67 10.69 -3.64
N THR A 93 32.69 9.84 -2.64
CA THR A 93 33.26 8.48 -2.72
C THR A 93 32.21 7.43 -2.40
N VAL A 94 32.19 6.35 -3.17
CA VAL A 94 31.28 5.22 -3.02
C VAL A 94 32.08 3.93 -3.25
N THR A 95 31.77 2.90 -2.47
CA THR A 95 32.39 1.56 -2.62
C THR A 95 31.36 0.53 -3.07
N ALA A 96 31.81 -0.55 -3.71
CA ALA A 96 30.95 -1.66 -4.10
C ALA A 96 30.32 -2.35 -2.87
N GLU A 97 31.01 -2.37 -1.74
CA GLU A 97 30.52 -2.91 -0.47
C GLU A 97 29.34 -2.09 0.05
N GLN A 98 29.48 -0.76 0.11
CA GLN A 98 28.41 0.14 0.57
C GLN A 98 27.18 0.06 -0.34
N LEU A 99 27.36 0.01 -1.66
CA LEU A 99 26.24 -0.09 -2.60
C LEU A 99 25.52 -1.44 -2.57
N GLY A 100 26.20 -2.50 -2.10
CA GLY A 100 25.69 -3.87 -2.10
C GLY A 100 25.28 -4.42 -0.73
N ASN A 101 25.36 -3.64 0.36
CA ASN A 101 25.19 -4.13 1.73
C ASN A 101 23.73 -4.26 2.20
N ASP A 102 22.75 -3.98 1.34
CA ASP A 102 21.31 -4.03 1.62
C ASP A 102 20.86 -3.10 2.78
N SER A 103 21.64 -2.08 3.10
CA SER A 103 21.30 -1.07 4.12
C SER A 103 21.02 0.27 3.46
N ILE A 104 19.81 0.78 3.61
CA ILE A 104 19.47 2.11 3.13
C ILE A 104 19.89 3.23 4.10
N SER A 105 20.24 2.88 5.34
CA SER A 105 20.79 3.85 6.31
C SER A 105 22.29 4.13 6.08
N ASP A 106 22.99 3.24 5.40
CA ASP A 106 24.38 3.41 5.00
C ASP A 106 24.41 4.04 3.62
N TYR A 107 24.59 5.35 3.54
CA TYR A 107 24.57 6.09 2.29
C TYR A 107 25.83 6.94 2.11
N SER A 108 26.19 7.16 0.84
CA SER A 108 27.17 8.15 0.43
C SER A 108 26.48 9.35 -0.23
N ILE A 109 27.08 10.53 -0.08
CA ILE A 109 26.62 11.73 -0.76
C ILE A 109 27.35 11.84 -2.10
N ILE A 110 26.56 11.84 -3.18
CA ILE A 110 27.04 12.12 -4.52
C ILE A 110 26.70 13.57 -4.86
N GLN A 111 27.71 14.38 -5.03
CA GLN A 111 27.55 15.81 -5.35
C GLN A 111 27.04 15.98 -6.77
N ALA A 112 26.08 16.89 -6.96
CA ALA A 112 25.61 17.26 -8.28
C ALA A 112 26.56 18.24 -8.95
N GLU A 113 26.66 18.13 -10.27
CA GLU A 113 27.32 19.11 -11.12
C GLU A 113 26.49 20.40 -11.21
N LYS A 114 27.03 21.44 -11.88
CA LYS A 114 26.35 22.75 -12.00
C LYS A 114 24.97 22.69 -12.67
N ASP A 115 24.72 21.65 -13.45
CA ASP A 115 23.40 21.42 -14.11
C ASP A 115 22.39 20.67 -13.20
N GLY A 116 22.75 20.42 -11.93
CA GLY A 116 21.91 19.71 -10.96
C GLY A 116 21.84 18.20 -11.13
N LYS A 117 22.71 17.62 -11.94
CA LYS A 117 22.82 16.17 -12.13
C LYS A 117 23.98 15.59 -11.36
N ALA A 118 23.77 14.42 -10.81
CA ALA A 118 24.85 13.59 -10.24
C ALA A 118 24.96 12.28 -11.01
N TRP A 119 26.13 11.65 -10.97
CA TRP A 119 26.30 10.37 -11.65
C TRP A 119 27.27 9.45 -10.92
N VAL A 120 27.08 8.15 -11.16
CA VAL A 120 27.99 7.07 -10.75
C VAL A 120 28.33 6.28 -12.00
N LEU A 121 29.63 6.10 -12.25
CA LEU A 121 30.18 5.31 -13.34
C LEU A 121 30.88 4.07 -12.77
N MET A 122 30.55 2.90 -13.29
CA MET A 122 31.13 1.59 -12.95
C MET A 122 31.89 1.05 -14.14
N ASP A 123 33.20 0.83 -14.00
CA ASP A 123 34.03 0.08 -14.95
C ASP A 123 34.20 -1.35 -14.42
N PHE A 124 33.61 -2.32 -15.08
CA PHE A 124 33.70 -3.73 -14.73
C PHE A 124 34.96 -4.42 -15.30
N HIS A 125 35.88 -3.67 -15.92
CA HIS A 125 37.12 -4.13 -16.53
C HIS A 125 36.97 -5.06 -17.73
N GLN A 126 35.80 -5.68 -17.88
CA GLN A 126 35.37 -6.54 -18.98
C GLN A 126 33.86 -6.38 -19.22
N PRO A 127 33.37 -6.77 -20.40
CA PRO A 127 31.92 -6.74 -20.66
C PRO A 127 31.14 -7.57 -19.64
N GLN A 128 30.10 -6.97 -19.03
CA GLN A 128 29.17 -7.62 -18.12
C GLN A 128 27.77 -7.57 -18.71
N LEU A 129 27.04 -8.67 -18.53
CA LEU A 129 25.61 -8.73 -18.81
C LEU A 129 24.86 -8.07 -17.63
N VAL A 130 23.91 -7.19 -17.91
CA VAL A 130 22.99 -6.61 -16.92
C VAL A 130 21.57 -6.75 -17.44
N ARG A 131 20.65 -7.20 -16.56
CA ARG A 131 19.24 -7.43 -16.83
C ARG A 131 18.32 -6.76 -15.82
N SER A 132 18.83 -6.43 -14.63
CA SER A 132 18.08 -5.68 -13.62
C SER A 132 18.97 -4.72 -12.86
N VAL A 133 18.32 -3.66 -12.34
CA VAL A 133 18.94 -2.62 -11.50
C VAL A 133 18.20 -2.58 -10.16
N THR A 134 18.94 -2.63 -9.09
CA THR A 134 18.41 -2.32 -7.74
C THR A 134 19.07 -1.03 -7.28
N TRP A 135 18.26 -0.07 -6.86
CA TRP A 135 18.76 1.24 -6.49
C TRP A 135 17.91 1.95 -5.45
N SER A 136 18.56 2.78 -4.64
CA SER A 136 17.92 3.66 -3.67
C SER A 136 18.67 4.96 -3.56
N VAL A 137 17.98 6.08 -3.81
CA VAL A 137 18.57 7.40 -3.80
C VAL A 137 17.60 8.41 -3.22
N LEU A 138 18.13 9.39 -2.46
CA LEU A 138 17.37 10.52 -1.91
C LEU A 138 18.06 11.84 -2.28
N LYS A 139 17.28 12.88 -2.53
CA LYS A 139 17.79 14.23 -2.64
C LYS A 139 18.24 14.75 -1.25
N ILE A 140 19.33 15.51 -1.18
CA ILE A 140 19.89 15.97 0.12
C ILE A 140 18.97 16.96 0.83
N GLU A 141 18.39 17.90 0.08
CA GLU A 141 17.70 19.09 0.63
C GLU A 141 16.21 18.85 0.85
N GLU A 142 15.65 17.79 0.31
CA GLU A 142 14.21 17.54 0.34
C GLU A 142 13.82 16.10 0.52
N ARG A 143 12.53 15.98 0.74
CA ARG A 143 11.81 14.71 0.90
C ARG A 143 11.74 13.99 -0.45
N VAL A 144 11.93 12.76 -0.37
CA VAL A 144 11.79 11.54 -1.15
C VAL A 144 11.23 11.59 -2.59
N GLU A 145 10.48 12.58 -3.02
CA GLU A 145 9.52 12.37 -4.12
C GLU A 145 9.99 12.75 -5.53
N ASN A 146 11.16 13.37 -5.68
CA ASN A 146 11.46 14.09 -6.91
C ASN A 146 12.80 13.73 -7.57
N CYS A 147 13.15 12.44 -7.57
CA CYS A 147 14.35 11.96 -8.25
C CYS A 147 14.00 11.05 -9.43
N ALA A 148 14.63 11.28 -10.56
CA ALA A 148 14.65 10.39 -11.72
C ALA A 148 16.08 9.94 -12.00
N ALA A 149 16.23 8.78 -12.61
CA ALA A 149 17.53 8.26 -13.02
C ALA A 149 17.50 7.77 -14.46
N SER A 150 18.66 7.82 -15.12
CA SER A 150 18.87 7.23 -16.44
C SER A 150 20.11 6.35 -16.41
N LEU A 151 19.98 5.13 -16.92
CA LEU A 151 21.09 4.22 -17.08
C LEU A 151 21.68 4.33 -18.49
N PHE A 152 22.97 4.47 -18.59
CA PHE A 152 23.74 4.48 -19.84
C PHE A 152 24.77 3.37 -19.82
N CYS A 153 25.17 2.87 -21.00
CA CYS A 153 26.24 1.90 -21.15
C CYS A 153 27.26 2.33 -22.20
N SER A 154 28.48 1.77 -22.10
CA SER A 154 29.56 2.02 -23.04
C SER A 154 30.53 0.82 -23.11
N MET A 155 31.17 0.62 -24.25
CA MET A 155 32.27 -0.33 -24.40
C MET A 155 33.65 0.31 -24.23
N ASP A 156 33.78 1.59 -24.54
CA ASP A 156 35.05 2.32 -24.60
C ASP A 156 35.23 3.33 -23.43
N GLY A 157 34.19 3.53 -22.62
CA GLY A 157 34.18 4.52 -21.53
C GLY A 157 34.08 5.97 -21.99
N LYS A 158 33.92 6.23 -23.28
CA LYS A 158 33.85 7.57 -23.88
C LYS A 158 32.50 7.88 -24.50
N THR A 159 32.00 6.95 -25.30
CA THR A 159 30.69 7.07 -25.98
C THR A 159 29.64 6.29 -25.21
N PHE A 160 28.65 6.98 -24.66
CA PHE A 160 27.60 6.39 -23.86
C PHE A 160 26.27 6.39 -24.60
N THR A 161 25.60 5.25 -24.60
CA THR A 161 24.24 5.06 -25.13
C THR A 161 23.28 4.87 -23.97
N LYS A 162 22.13 5.54 -24.02
CA LYS A 162 21.08 5.36 -23.01
C LYS A 162 20.48 3.96 -23.12
N VAL A 163 20.37 3.27 -22.00
CA VAL A 163 19.71 1.96 -21.87
C VAL A 163 18.24 2.16 -21.53
N VAL A 164 17.97 2.94 -20.47
CA VAL A 164 16.61 3.12 -19.93
C VAL A 164 16.53 4.37 -19.06
N ASP A 165 15.34 4.97 -18.98
CA ASP A 165 14.97 5.93 -17.96
C ASP A 165 14.22 5.21 -16.84
N LEU A 166 14.60 5.46 -15.59
CA LEU A 166 14.04 4.88 -14.38
C LEU A 166 13.30 5.95 -13.61
N SER A 167 12.10 5.62 -13.14
CA SER A 167 11.28 6.55 -12.36
C SER A 167 11.32 6.16 -10.89
N TYR A 168 11.74 7.09 -10.04
CA TYR A 168 11.78 6.88 -8.62
C TYR A 168 10.61 7.61 -7.93
N GLN A 169 9.85 6.86 -7.16
CA GLN A 169 8.82 7.40 -6.29
C GLN A 169 8.98 6.76 -4.91
N GLY A 170 9.30 7.58 -3.93
CA GLY A 170 9.42 7.14 -2.55
C GLY A 170 10.84 6.67 -2.15
N GLY A 171 11.18 6.73 -0.85
CA GLY A 171 12.48 6.43 -0.26
C GLY A 171 12.78 4.95 -0.08
N PHE A 172 12.40 4.08 -1.01
CA PHE A 172 12.59 2.63 -0.91
C PHE A 172 13.68 2.15 -1.84
N GLU A 173 14.26 0.99 -1.53
CA GLU A 173 15.03 0.27 -2.52
C GLU A 173 14.10 -0.18 -3.65
N ARG A 174 14.43 0.21 -4.87
CA ARG A 174 13.64 -0.10 -6.06
C ARG A 174 14.37 -1.10 -6.93
N VAL A 175 13.66 -2.12 -7.34
CA VAL A 175 14.16 -3.14 -8.28
C VAL A 175 13.44 -2.96 -9.60
N GLU A 176 14.19 -2.78 -10.68
CA GLU A 176 13.65 -2.61 -12.02
C GLU A 176 14.39 -3.49 -13.03
N ASP A 177 13.63 -4.23 -13.81
CA ASP A 177 14.20 -4.95 -14.95
C ASP A 177 14.46 -3.99 -16.11
N ILE A 178 15.57 -4.22 -16.81
CA ILE A 178 16.01 -3.38 -17.91
C ILE A 178 16.20 -4.22 -19.20
N PRO A 179 16.20 -3.60 -20.37
CA PRO A 179 16.62 -4.28 -21.59
C PRO A 179 17.97 -4.97 -21.41
N GLN A 180 18.05 -6.25 -21.76
CA GLN A 180 19.27 -7.04 -21.64
C GLN A 180 20.44 -6.30 -22.32
N THR A 181 21.45 -5.93 -21.56
CA THR A 181 22.54 -5.07 -22.01
C THR A 181 23.88 -5.68 -21.62
N THR A 182 24.81 -5.81 -22.57
CA THR A 182 26.19 -6.23 -22.32
C THR A 182 27.13 -5.08 -22.63
N ALA A 183 27.83 -4.59 -21.61
CA ALA A 183 28.81 -3.52 -21.77
C ALA A 183 29.89 -3.60 -20.66
N ARG A 184 31.03 -2.93 -20.89
CA ARG A 184 32.08 -2.80 -19.86
C ARG A 184 31.77 -1.70 -18.85
N TYR A 185 31.23 -0.57 -19.34
CA TYR A 185 30.95 0.60 -18.52
C TYR A 185 29.44 0.81 -18.40
N PHE A 186 28.99 1.08 -17.17
CA PHE A 186 27.63 1.51 -16.91
C PHE A 186 27.65 2.82 -16.13
N LYS A 187 26.85 3.80 -16.54
CA LYS A 187 26.74 5.11 -15.91
C LYS A 187 25.30 5.37 -15.52
N MET A 188 25.06 5.54 -14.22
CA MET A 188 23.78 5.96 -13.69
C MET A 188 23.80 7.46 -13.48
N VAL A 189 22.82 8.19 -14.03
CA VAL A 189 22.69 9.63 -13.90
C VAL A 189 21.41 9.95 -13.14
N PHE A 190 21.52 10.70 -12.05
CA PHE A 190 20.41 11.11 -11.19
C PHE A 190 20.06 12.58 -11.46
N THR A 191 18.76 12.89 -11.51
CA THR A 191 18.24 14.23 -11.72
C THR A 191 17.07 14.52 -10.78
N SER A 192 16.97 15.78 -10.30
CA SER A 192 15.76 16.25 -9.66
C SER A 192 14.66 16.42 -10.70
N THR A 193 13.44 16.01 -10.40
CA THR A 193 12.27 16.26 -11.25
C THR A 193 11.69 17.67 -11.06
N GLU A 194 12.17 18.40 -10.07
CA GLU A 194 11.78 19.80 -9.82
C GLU A 194 12.54 20.78 -10.71
N LYS A 195 11.82 21.39 -11.62
CA LYS A 195 12.42 22.31 -12.63
C LYS A 195 13.07 23.56 -12.04
N ASN A 196 12.61 24.04 -10.89
CA ASN A 196 13.01 25.31 -10.30
C ASN A 196 13.95 25.18 -9.09
N ASN A 197 14.31 23.96 -8.72
CA ASN A 197 15.16 23.67 -7.57
C ASN A 197 16.13 22.52 -7.90
N PRO A 198 17.25 22.82 -8.58
CA PRO A 198 18.22 21.78 -8.92
C PRO A 198 18.84 21.21 -7.62
N ALA A 199 19.04 19.91 -7.58
CA ALA A 199 19.66 19.26 -6.45
C ALA A 199 21.14 19.68 -6.33
N THR A 200 21.62 19.87 -5.11
CA THR A 200 23.05 20.06 -4.83
C THR A 200 23.76 18.70 -4.70
N GLY A 201 23.01 17.64 -4.45
CA GLY A 201 23.50 16.28 -4.39
C GLY A 201 22.43 15.25 -4.07
N PHE A 202 22.84 13.99 -4.01
CA PHE A 202 21.96 12.84 -3.75
C PHE A 202 22.58 11.92 -2.71
N ARG A 203 21.77 11.40 -1.82
CA ARG A 203 22.15 10.34 -0.88
C ARG A 203 21.92 9.00 -1.56
N LEU A 204 22.97 8.36 -1.99
CA LEU A 204 22.92 7.04 -2.63
C LEU A 204 23.21 5.96 -1.61
N SER A 205 22.24 5.09 -1.36
CA SER A 205 22.36 3.97 -0.41
C SER A 205 22.49 2.61 -1.08
N SER A 206 21.94 2.43 -2.28
CA SER A 206 22.01 1.18 -3.02
C SER A 206 22.13 1.43 -4.52
N LEU A 207 23.00 0.67 -5.19
CA LEU A 207 23.05 0.60 -6.65
C LEU A 207 23.69 -0.73 -7.06
N LYS A 208 22.88 -1.70 -7.45
CA LYS A 208 23.31 -3.04 -7.85
C LYS A 208 22.88 -3.29 -9.29
N LEU A 209 23.82 -3.71 -10.14
CA LEU A 209 23.57 -4.15 -11.49
C LEU A 209 23.65 -5.68 -11.53
N SER A 210 22.58 -6.35 -11.87
CA SER A 210 22.49 -7.81 -11.82
C SER A 210 22.38 -8.43 -13.21
N PRO A 211 23.13 -9.52 -13.47
CA PRO A 211 23.01 -10.27 -14.72
C PRO A 211 21.76 -11.15 -14.80
N VAL A 212 21.06 -11.34 -13.69
CA VAL A 212 19.82 -12.13 -13.63
C VAL A 212 18.60 -11.22 -13.52
N VAL A 213 17.46 -11.70 -13.96
CA VAL A 213 16.17 -11.05 -13.75
C VAL A 213 15.82 -11.13 -12.26
N ARG A 214 15.36 -10.02 -11.71
CA ARG A 214 14.81 -9.93 -10.34
C ARG A 214 13.31 -9.64 -10.42
N VAL A 215 12.60 -9.79 -9.32
CA VAL A 215 11.19 -9.41 -9.27
C VAL A 215 11.07 -7.91 -9.53
N ASN A 216 10.46 -7.56 -10.65
CA ASN A 216 10.31 -6.17 -11.07
C ASN A 216 9.37 -5.41 -10.13
N LEU A 217 9.77 -4.19 -9.70
CA LEU A 217 9.02 -3.34 -8.77
C LEU A 217 8.62 -4.06 -7.47
N LEU A 218 9.58 -4.78 -6.91
CA LEU A 218 9.39 -5.66 -5.76
C LEU A 218 8.73 -4.96 -4.56
N SER A 219 9.14 -3.73 -4.23
CA SER A 219 8.59 -2.99 -3.08
C SER A 219 7.07 -2.83 -3.16
N ASP A 220 6.54 -2.52 -4.34
CA ASP A 220 5.10 -2.38 -4.57
C ASP A 220 4.38 -3.73 -4.46
N LYS A 221 5.00 -4.79 -4.98
CA LYS A 221 4.43 -6.14 -5.03
C LYS A 221 4.51 -6.89 -3.70
N SER A 222 5.52 -6.59 -2.89
CA SER A 222 5.70 -7.19 -1.56
C SER A 222 4.94 -6.48 -0.43
N ALA A 223 4.12 -5.47 -0.76
CA ALA A 223 3.42 -4.61 0.20
C ALA A 223 4.37 -3.82 1.13
N SER A 224 5.62 -3.61 0.72
CA SER A 224 6.61 -2.85 1.49
C SER A 224 6.62 -1.37 1.17
N SER A 225 5.95 -0.94 0.08
CA SER A 225 5.85 0.43 -0.40
C SER A 225 4.47 1.02 -0.14
N PHE A 226 4.40 2.36 -0.06
CA PHE A 226 3.15 3.13 -0.12
C PHE A 226 2.42 2.99 -1.43
N TYR A 227 3.16 2.78 -2.51
CA TYR A 227 2.63 2.81 -3.86
C TYR A 227 2.31 1.41 -4.35
N ARG A 228 1.19 1.29 -5.03
CA ARG A 228 0.76 0.05 -5.71
C ARG A 228 0.89 0.17 -7.24
N TYR A 229 1.56 1.19 -7.74
CA TYR A 229 1.65 1.47 -9.17
C TYR A 229 2.34 0.37 -9.97
N GLY A 230 3.27 -0.35 -9.34
CA GLY A 230 4.03 -1.42 -9.97
C GLY A 230 3.37 -2.80 -9.96
N THR A 231 2.22 -2.98 -9.30
CA THR A 231 1.63 -4.32 -9.15
C THR A 231 1.18 -4.94 -10.46
N SER A 232 0.83 -4.13 -11.45
CA SER A 232 0.45 -4.57 -12.80
C SER A 232 1.63 -4.73 -13.77
N VAL A 233 2.82 -4.25 -13.42
CA VAL A 233 4.03 -4.36 -14.25
C VAL A 233 4.67 -5.71 -14.03
N LYS A 234 4.70 -6.54 -15.07
CA LYS A 234 5.17 -7.92 -14.98
C LYS A 234 6.69 -8.01 -14.83
N THR A 235 7.14 -9.02 -14.11
CA THR A 235 8.52 -9.49 -14.14
C THR A 235 8.73 -10.24 -15.46
N PRO A 236 9.80 -9.97 -16.22
CA PRO A 236 10.10 -10.68 -17.44
C PRO A 236 10.34 -12.18 -17.23
N ALA A 237 9.98 -12.98 -18.22
CA ALA A 237 10.26 -14.41 -18.19
C ALA A 237 11.79 -14.68 -18.11
N THR A 238 12.17 -15.64 -17.30
CA THR A 238 13.58 -16.02 -17.08
C THR A 238 13.72 -17.50 -16.78
N THR A 239 14.90 -18.04 -17.04
CA THR A 239 15.34 -19.37 -16.62
C THR A 239 16.21 -19.32 -15.37
N ASP A 240 16.62 -18.14 -14.92
CA ASP A 240 17.41 -17.92 -13.70
C ASP A 240 16.48 -17.93 -12.49
N VAL A 241 15.93 -19.09 -12.15
CA VAL A 241 14.92 -19.27 -11.11
C VAL A 241 15.42 -20.16 -9.98
N VAL A 242 14.82 -20.03 -8.81
CA VAL A 242 14.93 -20.99 -7.71
C VAL A 242 13.63 -21.77 -7.64
N ASN A 243 13.66 -23.10 -7.73
CA ASN A 243 12.43 -23.88 -7.55
C ASN A 243 12.12 -24.05 -6.07
N THR A 244 10.84 -24.00 -5.71
CA THR A 244 10.40 -24.22 -4.32
C THR A 244 10.88 -25.57 -3.77
N ALA A 245 10.95 -26.60 -4.61
CA ALA A 245 11.46 -27.93 -4.25
C ALA A 245 12.95 -27.97 -3.94
N ASP A 246 13.72 -26.98 -4.42
CA ASP A 246 15.18 -26.87 -4.22
C ASP A 246 15.54 -25.93 -3.06
N VAL A 247 14.54 -25.30 -2.42
CA VAL A 247 14.74 -24.50 -1.21
C VAL A 247 14.83 -25.42 -0.01
N VAL A 248 15.98 -25.45 0.64
CA VAL A 248 16.24 -26.30 1.80
C VAL A 248 16.11 -25.51 3.08
N ASP A 249 15.22 -25.89 3.97
CA ASP A 249 15.16 -25.35 5.32
C ASP A 249 16.30 -25.94 6.18
N VAL A 250 17.26 -25.08 6.54
CA VAL A 250 18.43 -25.42 7.36
C VAL A 250 18.34 -24.82 8.77
N THR A 251 17.18 -24.33 9.19
CA THR A 251 16.98 -23.66 10.48
C THR A 251 17.42 -24.51 11.65
N SER A 252 17.10 -25.82 11.64
CA SER A 252 17.47 -26.75 12.70
C SER A 252 18.99 -27.01 12.83
N PHE A 253 19.78 -26.66 11.83
CA PHE A 253 21.23 -26.77 11.83
C PHE A 253 21.94 -25.49 12.34
N VAL A 254 21.18 -24.47 12.75
CA VAL A 254 21.73 -23.22 13.29
C VAL A 254 21.70 -23.28 14.82
N LYS A 255 22.89 -23.10 15.41
CA LYS A 255 23.03 -22.96 16.87
C LYS A 255 23.92 -21.74 17.16
N ASP A 256 23.48 -20.89 18.08
CA ASP A 256 24.18 -19.67 18.49
C ASP A 256 24.63 -18.78 17.30
N GLY A 257 23.80 -18.70 16.27
CA GLY A 257 24.11 -17.95 15.04
C GLY A 257 25.13 -18.60 14.11
N VAL A 258 25.52 -19.85 14.37
CA VAL A 258 26.40 -20.64 13.51
C VAL A 258 25.65 -21.77 12.85
N LEU A 259 25.61 -21.73 11.50
CA LEU A 259 25.08 -22.83 10.69
C LEU A 259 26.17 -23.92 10.58
N THR A 260 25.82 -25.14 10.95
CA THR A 260 26.63 -26.34 10.70
C THR A 260 25.84 -27.27 9.77
N TRP A 261 26.25 -27.32 8.51
CA TRP A 261 25.47 -28.01 7.49
C TRP A 261 26.35 -28.74 6.49
N LYS A 262 25.98 -29.97 6.11
CA LYS A 262 26.65 -30.73 5.05
C LYS A 262 26.17 -30.23 3.69
N ALA A 263 26.73 -29.09 3.24
CA ALA A 263 26.35 -28.44 2.00
C ALA A 263 26.74 -29.29 0.78
N PRO A 264 25.80 -29.68 -0.10
CA PRO A 264 26.14 -30.34 -1.37
C PRO A 264 27.08 -29.48 -2.21
N LYS A 265 27.88 -30.12 -3.09
CA LYS A 265 28.81 -29.38 -3.97
C LYS A 265 28.11 -28.31 -4.79
N GLY A 266 28.67 -27.10 -4.85
CA GLY A 266 28.21 -25.96 -5.62
C GLY A 266 28.13 -24.66 -4.83
N ARG A 267 27.65 -23.60 -5.48
CA ARG A 267 27.41 -22.29 -4.85
C ARG A 267 26.01 -22.29 -4.18
N TRP A 268 25.96 -21.80 -2.95
CA TRP A 268 24.73 -21.73 -2.16
C TRP A 268 24.55 -20.34 -1.59
N ARG A 269 23.33 -19.84 -1.64
CA ARG A 269 22.88 -18.67 -0.90
C ARG A 269 22.15 -19.14 0.34
N ILE A 270 22.62 -18.73 1.51
CA ILE A 270 21.99 -18.94 2.79
C ILE A 270 21.30 -17.65 3.16
N MET A 271 19.97 -17.69 3.25
CA MET A 271 19.17 -16.55 3.66
C MET A 271 18.60 -16.77 5.06
N ARG A 272 18.93 -15.88 5.99
CA ARG A 272 18.35 -15.86 7.33
C ARG A 272 17.22 -14.85 7.33
N PHE A 273 15.99 -15.37 7.38
CA PHE A 273 14.78 -14.57 7.50
C PHE A 273 14.40 -14.41 8.96
N GLY A 274 13.96 -13.22 9.31
CA GLY A 274 13.42 -12.89 10.61
C GLY A 274 12.47 -11.70 10.50
N TYR A 275 12.02 -11.20 11.63
CA TYR A 275 11.20 -9.99 11.67
C TYR A 275 11.66 -9.09 12.81
N GLY A 276 11.55 -7.80 12.54
CA GLY A 276 11.81 -6.73 13.49
C GLY A 276 10.67 -5.74 13.53
N LEU A 277 10.78 -4.74 14.41
CA LEU A 277 9.80 -3.65 14.47
C LEU A 277 9.96 -2.73 13.26
N THR A 278 8.85 -2.13 12.81
CA THR A 278 8.90 -0.98 11.89
C THR A 278 9.49 0.24 12.60
N GLY A 279 9.36 0.32 13.93
CA GLY A 279 9.78 1.47 14.74
C GLY A 279 8.80 2.64 14.67
N LYS A 280 7.75 2.55 13.84
CA LYS A 280 6.74 3.61 13.69
C LYS A 280 6.04 3.88 15.01
N THR A 281 5.85 5.17 15.32
CA THR A 281 5.09 5.63 16.48
C THR A 281 3.79 6.28 16.05
N ASN A 282 2.82 6.32 16.97
CA ASN A 282 1.60 7.10 16.79
C ASN A 282 1.92 8.60 16.68
N HIS A 283 1.11 9.31 15.90
CA HIS A 283 1.22 10.75 15.67
C HIS A 283 -0.10 11.33 15.14
N PRO A 284 -0.34 12.61 15.34
CA PRO A 284 0.34 13.49 16.30
C PRO A 284 0.05 13.06 17.74
N ALA A 285 1.05 13.15 18.61
CA ALA A 285 0.90 12.83 20.02
C ALA A 285 1.88 13.68 20.86
N SER A 286 1.51 13.99 22.12
CA SER A 286 2.47 14.55 23.05
C SER A 286 3.57 13.53 23.39
N PRO A 287 4.74 13.96 23.89
CA PRO A 287 5.81 13.04 24.26
C PRO A 287 5.35 11.91 25.20
N GLU A 288 4.48 12.23 26.17
CA GLU A 288 3.96 11.28 27.16
C GLU A 288 2.99 10.27 26.55
N ALA A 289 2.33 10.62 25.45
CA ALA A 289 1.39 9.78 24.73
C ALA A 289 2.03 9.08 23.51
N THR A 290 3.31 9.33 23.24
CA THR A 290 4.01 8.74 22.10
C THR A 290 4.53 7.35 22.46
N GLY A 291 4.27 6.37 21.57
CA GLY A 291 4.78 5.02 21.68
C GLY A 291 4.67 4.29 20.34
N LEU A 292 5.02 3.01 20.31
CA LEU A 292 4.95 2.23 19.10
C LEU A 292 3.52 2.14 18.54
N GLU A 293 3.40 2.08 17.22
CA GLU A 293 2.19 1.62 16.56
C GLU A 293 1.98 0.12 16.85
N VAL A 294 0.74 -0.26 17.20
CA VAL A 294 0.40 -1.65 17.50
C VAL A 294 0.40 -2.52 16.24
N ASP A 295 0.73 -3.79 16.38
CA ASP A 295 0.64 -4.81 15.32
C ASP A 295 -0.82 -4.98 14.87
N LYS A 296 -1.15 -4.42 13.70
CA LYS A 296 -2.52 -4.35 13.18
C LYS A 296 -3.01 -5.66 12.55
N ILE A 297 -2.10 -6.60 12.35
CA ILE A 297 -2.40 -7.94 11.82
C ILE A 297 -2.18 -9.04 12.87
N ASP A 298 -2.10 -8.65 14.15
CA ASP A 298 -2.18 -9.55 15.31
C ASP A 298 -3.46 -9.26 16.11
N PRO A 299 -4.45 -10.18 16.12
CA PRO A 299 -5.72 -9.95 16.79
C PRO A 299 -5.60 -9.84 18.32
N VAL A 300 -4.54 -10.40 18.90
CA VAL A 300 -4.30 -10.33 20.34
C VAL A 300 -3.74 -8.96 20.71
N ALA A 301 -2.72 -8.50 19.99
CA ALA A 301 -2.11 -7.19 20.20
C ALA A 301 -3.15 -6.05 20.05
N ILE A 302 -4.01 -6.11 19.04
CA ILE A 302 -5.11 -5.14 18.83
C ILE A 302 -6.09 -5.16 20.01
N ARG A 303 -6.50 -6.34 20.46
CA ARG A 303 -7.45 -6.46 21.58
C ARG A 303 -6.88 -5.89 22.87
N ASP A 304 -5.63 -6.22 23.18
CA ASP A 304 -4.95 -5.75 24.39
C ASP A 304 -4.72 -4.23 24.33
N TYR A 305 -4.37 -3.69 23.17
CA TYR A 305 -4.26 -2.26 22.96
C TYR A 305 -5.58 -1.53 23.28
N TYR A 306 -6.68 -1.93 22.64
CA TYR A 306 -7.96 -1.26 22.84
C TYR A 306 -8.54 -1.48 24.23
N LYS A 307 -8.26 -2.60 24.89
CA LYS A 307 -8.63 -2.79 26.28
C LYS A 307 -8.01 -1.71 27.17
N ASN A 308 -6.72 -1.46 27.03
CA ASN A 308 -6.03 -0.43 27.82
C ASN A 308 -6.50 0.99 27.44
N TYR A 309 -6.63 1.25 26.13
CA TYR A 309 -7.09 2.54 25.61
C TYR A 309 -8.51 2.89 26.12
N LEU A 310 -9.46 1.97 25.98
CA LEU A 310 -10.85 2.19 26.41
C LEU A 310 -10.97 2.28 27.92
N GLN A 311 -10.17 1.55 28.69
CA GLN A 311 -10.18 1.63 30.15
C GLN A 311 -9.87 3.05 30.64
N THR A 312 -8.95 3.75 29.98
CA THR A 312 -8.65 5.16 30.28
C THR A 312 -9.90 6.05 30.18
N TYR A 313 -10.73 5.83 29.17
CA TYR A 313 -11.99 6.58 28.99
C TYR A 313 -13.08 6.12 29.94
N VAL A 314 -13.16 4.84 30.28
CA VAL A 314 -14.07 4.32 31.32
C VAL A 314 -13.79 5.01 32.64
N ASP A 315 -12.53 5.08 33.02
CA ASP A 315 -12.11 5.67 34.31
C ASP A 315 -12.34 7.19 34.32
N ALA A 316 -11.90 7.90 33.29
CA ALA A 316 -12.03 9.35 33.18
C ALA A 316 -13.50 9.80 33.11
N SER A 317 -14.35 9.08 32.39
CA SER A 317 -15.77 9.38 32.23
C SER A 317 -16.65 8.81 33.36
N LYS A 318 -16.08 8.08 34.32
CA LYS A 318 -16.83 7.34 35.34
C LYS A 318 -17.87 6.39 34.74
N GLY A 319 -17.53 5.74 33.64
CA GLY A 319 -18.38 4.82 32.93
C GLY A 319 -19.48 5.45 32.07
N LEU A 320 -19.40 6.75 31.79
CA LEU A 320 -20.34 7.43 30.88
C LEU A 320 -19.98 7.15 29.42
N LEU A 321 -20.27 5.95 28.93
CA LEU A 321 -20.09 5.47 27.58
C LEU A 321 -21.42 5.07 26.96
N GLY A 322 -21.42 4.94 25.64
CA GLY A 322 -22.59 4.60 24.85
C GLY A 322 -23.63 5.74 24.87
N ASN A 323 -24.90 5.39 25.03
CA ASN A 323 -26.00 6.37 25.04
C ASN A 323 -26.02 7.32 26.26
N ARG A 324 -25.11 7.12 27.20
CA ARG A 324 -25.01 7.97 28.42
C ARG A 324 -23.86 8.98 28.35
N GLY A 325 -23.04 8.95 27.33
CA GLY A 325 -21.85 9.80 27.24
C GLY A 325 -21.13 9.68 25.90
N ILE A 326 -19.88 9.26 25.90
CA ILE A 326 -19.11 9.04 24.69
C ILE A 326 -19.77 7.95 23.86
N THR A 327 -20.17 8.27 22.63
CA THR A 327 -20.95 7.35 21.78
C THR A 327 -20.12 6.71 20.69
N TYR A 328 -19.13 7.42 20.14
CA TYR A 328 -18.37 6.98 19.00
C TYR A 328 -16.87 6.96 19.27
N LEU A 329 -16.19 6.00 18.64
CA LEU A 329 -14.75 6.02 18.45
C LEU A 329 -14.47 6.31 16.97
N LEU A 330 -13.62 7.31 16.73
CA LEU A 330 -13.10 7.62 15.39
C LEU A 330 -11.90 6.74 15.10
N ASN A 331 -11.93 6.13 13.94
CA ASN A 331 -10.78 5.50 13.32
C ASN A 331 -10.42 6.34 12.09
N ASP A 332 -9.51 7.25 12.27
CA ASP A 332 -9.02 8.19 11.26
C ASP A 332 -8.25 7.49 10.15
N SER A 333 -7.83 8.22 9.14
CA SER A 333 -7.11 7.66 7.99
C SER A 333 -5.86 6.90 8.40
N TYR A 334 -5.57 5.82 7.64
CA TYR A 334 -4.42 4.97 7.93
C TYR A 334 -3.11 5.65 7.55
N GLU A 335 -2.28 5.97 8.53
CA GLU A 335 -1.00 6.66 8.33
C GLU A 335 0.22 5.93 8.93
N ALA A 336 0.02 4.69 9.35
CA ALA A 336 1.06 3.96 10.07
C ALA A 336 2.16 3.35 9.18
N GLY A 337 2.07 3.49 7.86
CA GLY A 337 3.04 2.92 6.93
C GLY A 337 2.80 1.44 6.63
N ALA A 338 3.77 0.81 5.96
CA ALA A 338 3.67 -0.58 5.59
C ALA A 338 3.95 -1.52 6.78
N GLN A 339 3.11 -2.51 6.94
CA GLN A 339 3.33 -3.65 7.82
C GLN A 339 3.34 -4.93 6.99
N THR A 340 4.43 -5.70 7.06
CA THR A 340 4.62 -6.90 6.23
C THR A 340 4.78 -8.18 7.02
N TRP A 341 4.71 -8.15 8.36
CA TRP A 341 4.88 -9.34 9.18
C TRP A 341 4.15 -9.27 10.51
N THR A 342 3.87 -10.44 11.06
CA THR A 342 3.45 -10.67 12.44
C THR A 342 3.96 -12.03 12.92
N GLY A 343 3.88 -12.30 14.21
CA GLY A 343 4.39 -13.54 14.80
C GLY A 343 3.77 -14.83 14.24
N LYS A 344 2.52 -14.79 13.79
CA LYS A 344 1.78 -15.93 13.23
C LYS A 344 1.65 -15.91 11.70
N MET A 345 2.45 -15.14 11.01
CA MET A 345 2.31 -14.96 9.56
C MET A 345 2.38 -16.28 8.77
N VAL A 346 3.23 -17.20 9.17
CA VAL A 346 3.40 -18.49 8.45
C VAL A 346 2.13 -19.33 8.54
N GLU A 347 1.55 -19.43 9.73
CA GLU A 347 0.31 -20.17 9.98
C GLU A 347 -0.89 -19.49 9.29
N GLU A 348 -1.00 -18.18 9.40
CA GLU A 348 -2.08 -17.40 8.78
C GLU A 348 -2.03 -17.50 7.26
N PHE A 349 -0.85 -17.39 6.67
CA PHE A 349 -0.69 -17.55 5.23
C PHE A 349 -1.14 -18.93 4.77
N LYS A 350 -0.66 -19.98 5.44
CA LYS A 350 -1.03 -21.36 5.10
C LYS A 350 -2.53 -21.60 5.24
N ALA A 351 -3.15 -21.12 6.31
CA ALA A 351 -4.58 -21.24 6.54
C ALA A 351 -5.42 -20.56 5.47
N ARG A 352 -4.98 -19.38 4.98
CA ARG A 352 -5.72 -18.57 4.01
C ARG A 352 -5.46 -18.98 2.55
N ARG A 353 -4.23 -19.38 2.22
CA ARG A 353 -3.80 -19.67 0.83
C ARG A 353 -3.68 -21.16 0.53
N GLY A 354 -3.58 -22.02 1.55
CA GLY A 354 -3.59 -23.48 1.40
C GLY A 354 -2.23 -24.11 1.07
N TYR A 355 -1.13 -23.31 1.07
CA TYR A 355 0.23 -23.80 0.84
C TYR A 355 1.25 -23.16 1.77
N ASP A 356 2.46 -23.77 1.86
CA ASP A 356 3.50 -23.32 2.78
C ASP A 356 4.19 -22.04 2.28
N LEU A 357 4.37 -21.05 3.18
CA LEU A 357 5.02 -19.78 2.90
C LEU A 357 6.54 -19.91 2.74
N LEU A 358 7.20 -20.77 3.54
CA LEU A 358 8.66 -20.76 3.66
C LEU A 358 9.42 -20.92 2.32
N PRO A 359 9.05 -21.86 1.42
CA PRO A 359 9.75 -21.99 0.14
C PRO A 359 9.61 -20.76 -0.78
N TRP A 360 8.66 -19.87 -0.50
CA TRP A 360 8.39 -18.66 -1.28
C TRP A 360 9.02 -17.40 -0.70
N LEU A 361 9.56 -17.44 0.52
CA LEU A 361 10.23 -16.28 1.13
C LEU A 361 11.32 -15.65 0.24
N PRO A 362 12.10 -16.42 -0.56
CA PRO A 362 13.06 -15.83 -1.49
C PRO A 362 12.44 -14.83 -2.48
N ALA A 363 11.17 -15.02 -2.86
CA ALA A 363 10.46 -14.09 -3.75
C ALA A 363 10.27 -12.71 -3.10
N LEU A 364 10.07 -12.65 -1.78
CA LEU A 364 9.99 -11.40 -1.03
C LEU A 364 11.35 -10.67 -0.93
N ALA A 365 12.45 -11.37 -1.27
CA ALA A 365 13.79 -10.81 -1.40
C ALA A 365 14.18 -10.53 -2.87
N GLY A 366 13.22 -10.60 -3.80
CA GLY A 366 13.42 -10.27 -5.21
C GLY A 366 13.93 -11.41 -6.09
N ILE A 367 14.02 -12.62 -5.57
CA ILE A 367 14.44 -13.80 -6.33
C ILE A 367 13.21 -14.37 -7.07
N VAL A 368 13.35 -14.68 -8.35
CA VAL A 368 12.28 -15.33 -9.10
C VAL A 368 12.19 -16.80 -8.68
N VAL A 369 11.02 -17.22 -8.20
CA VAL A 369 10.74 -18.57 -7.69
C VAL A 369 9.84 -19.32 -8.66
N ASN A 370 10.20 -20.55 -9.02
CA ASN A 370 9.60 -21.42 -10.03
C ASN A 370 9.55 -20.79 -11.43
N SER A 371 8.83 -19.72 -11.59
CA SER A 371 8.75 -18.90 -12.80
C SER A 371 8.41 -17.44 -12.44
N ALA A 372 8.59 -16.51 -13.37
CA ALA A 372 8.16 -15.13 -13.19
C ALA A 372 6.64 -15.07 -12.96
N GLU A 373 5.87 -15.86 -13.69
CA GLU A 373 4.41 -15.89 -13.54
C GLU A 373 3.97 -16.42 -12.18
N GLU A 374 4.50 -17.53 -11.71
CA GLU A 374 4.17 -18.09 -10.39
C GLU A 374 4.62 -17.15 -9.27
N THR A 375 5.77 -16.49 -9.41
CA THR A 375 6.23 -15.47 -8.47
C THR A 375 5.25 -14.31 -8.36
N GLU A 376 4.74 -13.79 -9.48
CA GLU A 376 3.72 -12.71 -9.48
C GLU A 376 2.42 -13.19 -8.81
N ARG A 377 2.00 -14.42 -9.05
CA ARG A 377 0.81 -15.03 -8.44
C ARG A 377 0.98 -15.22 -6.93
N PHE A 378 2.16 -15.65 -6.48
CA PHE A 378 2.50 -15.70 -5.05
C PHE A 378 2.47 -14.31 -4.40
N LEU A 379 3.05 -13.29 -5.05
CA LEU A 379 3.08 -11.93 -4.51
C LEU A 379 1.67 -11.30 -4.45
N PHE A 380 0.76 -11.72 -5.32
CA PHE A 380 -0.66 -11.39 -5.18
C PHE A 380 -1.25 -12.03 -3.91
N ASP A 381 -1.06 -13.33 -3.71
CA ASP A 381 -1.51 -14.05 -2.50
C ASP A 381 -0.92 -13.46 -1.21
N TRP A 382 0.34 -13.03 -1.26
CA TRP A 382 1.02 -12.35 -0.18
C TRP A 382 0.31 -11.04 0.21
N ARG A 383 0.09 -10.15 -0.75
CA ARG A 383 -0.62 -8.87 -0.51
C ARG A 383 -2.04 -9.10 -0.01
N THR A 384 -2.74 -10.04 -0.63
CA THR A 384 -4.11 -10.36 -0.23
C THR A 384 -4.17 -10.93 1.19
N THR A 385 -3.16 -11.71 1.61
CA THR A 385 -3.08 -12.22 2.99
C THR A 385 -2.95 -11.07 3.99
N ILE A 386 -2.06 -10.13 3.75
CA ILE A 386 -1.89 -8.94 4.61
C ILE A 386 -3.19 -8.13 4.64
N GLY A 387 -3.83 -7.93 3.49
CA GLY A 387 -5.08 -7.19 3.37
C GLY A 387 -6.22 -7.83 4.15
N ASP A 388 -6.40 -9.14 4.01
CA ASP A 388 -7.42 -9.92 4.74
C ASP A 388 -7.22 -9.80 6.25
N MET A 389 -5.98 -10.02 6.73
CA MET A 389 -5.66 -9.93 8.15
C MET A 389 -5.88 -8.52 8.71
N MET A 390 -5.48 -7.48 7.97
CA MET A 390 -5.69 -6.09 8.37
C MET A 390 -7.19 -5.78 8.49
N THR A 391 -7.98 -6.19 7.50
CA THR A 391 -9.43 -6.00 7.52
C THR A 391 -10.08 -6.70 8.71
N GLU A 392 -9.75 -7.97 8.93
CA GLU A 392 -10.37 -8.77 9.99
C GLU A 392 -9.90 -8.35 11.39
N TYR A 393 -8.59 -8.16 11.58
CA TYR A 393 -7.99 -8.00 12.90
C TYR A 393 -7.89 -6.55 13.37
N HIS A 394 -7.78 -5.59 12.44
CA HIS A 394 -7.76 -4.18 12.81
C HIS A 394 -9.15 -3.53 12.70
N TYR A 395 -9.85 -3.72 11.57
CA TYR A 395 -11.12 -3.02 11.34
C TYR A 395 -12.34 -3.76 11.89
N ASP A 396 -12.58 -5.01 11.50
CA ASP A 396 -13.79 -5.74 11.93
C ASP A 396 -13.74 -6.02 13.43
N GLN A 397 -12.59 -6.46 13.95
CA GLN A 397 -12.42 -6.76 15.37
C GLN A 397 -12.63 -5.52 16.26
N LEU A 398 -12.26 -4.31 15.78
CA LEU A 398 -12.51 -3.08 16.53
C LEU A 398 -14.00 -2.87 16.77
N THR A 399 -14.83 -3.09 15.76
CA THR A 399 -16.28 -3.03 15.91
C THR A 399 -16.77 -3.99 17.01
N ASP A 400 -16.24 -5.21 17.04
CA ASP A 400 -16.60 -6.19 18.07
C ASP A 400 -16.10 -5.82 19.48
N ILE A 401 -14.91 -5.22 19.58
CA ILE A 401 -14.36 -4.72 20.85
C ILE A 401 -15.22 -3.60 21.44
N LEU A 402 -15.81 -2.75 20.59
CA LEU A 402 -16.60 -1.59 21.03
C LEU A 402 -18.02 -1.95 21.52
N LYS A 403 -18.60 -3.03 21.02
CA LYS A 403 -19.97 -3.47 21.36
C LYS A 403 -20.26 -3.56 22.87
N PRO A 404 -19.40 -4.21 23.70
CA PRO A 404 -19.65 -4.33 25.14
C PRO A 404 -19.71 -2.98 25.86
N TYR A 405 -19.09 -1.94 25.31
CA TYR A 405 -19.11 -0.59 25.88
C TYR A 405 -20.30 0.25 25.39
N GLY A 406 -21.11 -0.29 24.47
CA GLY A 406 -22.18 0.46 23.80
C GLY A 406 -21.66 1.54 22.84
N LEU A 407 -20.39 1.46 22.47
CA LEU A 407 -19.75 2.38 21.55
C LEU A 407 -19.98 1.95 20.09
N LYS A 408 -20.01 2.95 19.25
CA LYS A 408 -20.08 2.83 17.79
C LYS A 408 -18.77 3.29 17.16
N ARG A 409 -18.55 2.92 15.91
CA ARG A 409 -17.38 3.31 15.15
C ARG A 409 -17.75 4.09 13.90
N TYR A 410 -17.09 5.24 13.68
CA TYR A 410 -17.01 5.83 12.35
C TYR A 410 -15.56 5.77 11.86
N THR A 411 -15.38 5.43 10.59
CA THR A 411 -14.04 5.06 10.12
C THR A 411 -13.77 5.49 8.70
N GLU A 412 -12.60 6.09 8.55
CA GLU A 412 -11.88 6.14 7.29
C GLU A 412 -11.11 4.83 7.07
N SER A 413 -10.48 4.71 5.91
CA SER A 413 -9.55 3.62 5.62
C SER A 413 -8.19 4.22 5.24
N HIS A 414 -7.79 4.10 3.99
CA HIS A 414 -6.55 4.66 3.49
C HIS A 414 -6.80 5.36 2.17
N GLU A 415 -6.16 6.48 2.05
CA GLU A 415 -6.21 7.29 0.86
C GLU A 415 -5.26 6.74 -0.23
N ALA A 416 -5.40 7.27 -1.45
CA ALA A 416 -4.80 6.74 -2.66
C ALA A 416 -3.28 6.54 -2.63
N TRP A 417 -2.53 7.40 -1.94
CA TRP A 417 -1.06 7.32 -1.88
C TRP A 417 -0.52 6.70 -0.60
N ARG A 418 -1.34 6.07 0.21
CA ARG A 418 -0.89 5.42 1.44
C ARG A 418 -0.69 3.94 1.22
N ALA A 419 0.46 3.42 1.71
CA ALA A 419 0.79 2.01 1.57
C ALA A 419 -0.23 1.17 2.31
N ASN A 420 -1.07 0.49 1.55
CA ASN A 420 -1.92 -0.50 2.14
C ASN A 420 -2.27 -1.60 1.14
N ALA A 421 -2.23 -2.83 1.62
CA ALA A 421 -2.67 -3.99 0.89
C ALA A 421 -4.18 -4.24 1.00
N THR A 422 -4.91 -3.47 1.85
CA THR A 422 -6.34 -3.67 2.10
C THR A 422 -7.24 -2.99 1.07
N ASP A 423 -8.47 -3.45 1.02
CA ASP A 423 -9.56 -2.80 0.28
C ASP A 423 -10.33 -1.85 1.20
N GLY A 424 -10.54 -0.61 0.78
CA GLY A 424 -11.20 0.42 1.58
C GLY A 424 -12.65 0.09 1.89
N MET A 425 -13.39 -0.52 0.96
CA MET A 425 -14.76 -0.97 1.21
C MET A 425 -14.83 -2.02 2.31
N ASP A 426 -13.88 -2.96 2.30
CA ASP A 426 -13.82 -4.02 3.31
C ASP A 426 -13.45 -3.48 4.69
N CYS A 427 -12.57 -2.47 4.77
CA CYS A 427 -12.24 -1.79 6.03
C CYS A 427 -13.45 -1.09 6.68
N LYS A 428 -14.37 -0.59 5.85
CA LYS A 428 -15.55 0.20 6.27
C LYS A 428 -16.81 -0.66 6.49
N ARG A 429 -16.82 -1.92 6.03
CA ARG A 429 -18.02 -2.78 6.00
C ARG A 429 -18.70 -3.01 7.33
N SER A 430 -17.94 -3.08 8.41
CA SER A 430 -18.43 -3.34 9.78
C SER A 430 -18.58 -2.07 10.62
N ALA A 431 -18.27 -0.89 10.07
CA ALA A 431 -18.43 0.37 10.76
C ALA A 431 -19.91 0.78 10.86
N ASP A 432 -20.28 1.52 11.91
CA ASP A 432 -21.60 2.16 11.98
C ASP A 432 -21.73 3.29 10.97
N ILE A 433 -20.62 3.98 10.69
CA ILE A 433 -20.54 5.08 9.71
C ILE A 433 -19.26 4.92 8.88
N PRO A 434 -19.36 4.47 7.61
CA PRO A 434 -18.25 4.55 6.67
C PRO A 434 -17.93 6.01 6.37
N MET A 435 -16.64 6.35 6.38
CA MET A 435 -16.16 7.72 6.26
C MET A 435 -15.08 7.84 5.19
N SER A 436 -15.03 8.98 4.54
CA SER A 436 -14.07 9.39 3.52
C SER A 436 -13.40 10.71 3.92
N ALA A 437 -12.55 11.27 3.06
CA ALA A 437 -12.00 12.60 3.24
C ALA A 437 -12.25 13.49 2.02
N ILE A 438 -12.55 14.77 2.26
CA ILE A 438 -12.72 15.78 1.21
C ILE A 438 -11.94 17.05 1.55
N TRP A 439 -10.96 17.36 0.72
CA TRP A 439 -10.09 18.51 0.88
C TRP A 439 -10.47 19.64 -0.05
N MET A 440 -10.29 20.86 0.41
CA MET A 440 -10.49 22.04 -0.40
C MET A 440 -9.37 22.20 -1.43
N ARG A 441 -9.76 22.45 -2.68
CA ARG A 441 -8.83 22.68 -3.83
C ARG A 441 -9.15 23.97 -4.57
N TYR A 442 -9.66 24.95 -3.85
CA TYR A 442 -10.14 26.21 -4.43
C TYR A 442 -9.09 26.98 -5.24
N LYS A 443 -7.85 27.10 -4.72
CA LYS A 443 -6.76 27.78 -5.46
C LYS A 443 -6.35 27.04 -6.73
N GLN A 444 -6.70 25.78 -6.86
CA GLN A 444 -6.51 25.02 -8.11
C GLN A 444 -7.70 25.18 -9.06
N GLY A 445 -8.70 26.00 -8.70
CA GLY A 445 -9.93 26.17 -9.49
C GLY A 445 -10.83 24.95 -9.54
N LEU A 446 -10.66 23.99 -8.60
CA LEU A 446 -11.37 22.72 -8.58
C LEU A 446 -12.40 22.70 -7.45
N VAL A 447 -13.61 22.26 -7.77
CA VAL A 447 -14.68 22.00 -6.79
C VAL A 447 -14.38 20.73 -6.00
N THR A 448 -13.90 19.70 -6.69
CA THR A 448 -13.40 18.44 -6.12
C THR A 448 -12.37 17.84 -7.07
N VAL A 449 -11.69 16.80 -6.63
CA VAL A 449 -10.78 15.99 -7.45
C VAL A 449 -11.23 14.54 -7.48
N PRO A 450 -10.90 13.76 -8.53
CA PRO A 450 -11.35 12.37 -8.67
C PRO A 450 -11.03 11.50 -7.46
N GLN A 451 -9.90 11.72 -6.82
CA GLN A 451 -9.50 11.02 -5.60
C GLN A 451 -10.52 11.17 -4.48
N HIS A 452 -10.96 12.40 -4.17
CA HIS A 452 -11.94 12.64 -3.10
C HIS A 452 -13.33 12.14 -3.52
N GLU A 453 -13.70 12.32 -4.78
CA GLU A 453 -14.97 11.81 -5.29
C GLU A 453 -15.04 10.27 -5.22
N SER A 454 -13.93 9.59 -5.54
CA SER A 454 -13.87 8.13 -5.46
C SER A 454 -13.98 7.62 -4.03
N ASP A 455 -13.36 8.29 -3.06
CA ASP A 455 -13.43 7.93 -1.63
C ASP A 455 -14.85 8.16 -1.07
N ILE A 456 -15.49 9.27 -1.42
CA ILE A 456 -16.90 9.51 -1.06
C ILE A 456 -17.79 8.41 -1.62
N ARG A 457 -17.65 8.06 -2.90
CA ARG A 457 -18.45 7.01 -3.53
C ARG A 457 -18.14 5.63 -2.96
N GLU A 458 -16.91 5.36 -2.57
CA GLU A 458 -16.54 4.13 -1.85
C GLU A 458 -17.35 4.01 -0.55
N SER A 459 -17.31 5.05 0.28
CA SER A 459 -18.00 5.08 1.57
C SER A 459 -19.52 5.03 1.41
N ALA A 460 -20.08 5.74 0.41
CA ALA A 460 -21.50 5.69 0.09
C ALA A 460 -21.94 4.31 -0.39
N SER A 461 -21.16 3.66 -1.27
CA SER A 461 -21.43 2.31 -1.74
C SER A 461 -21.45 1.28 -0.59
N VAL A 462 -20.52 1.40 0.35
CA VAL A 462 -20.53 0.58 1.57
C VAL A 462 -21.82 0.79 2.34
N ALA A 463 -22.20 2.07 2.59
CA ALA A 463 -23.42 2.40 3.31
C ALA A 463 -24.66 1.81 2.66
N HIS A 464 -24.78 1.89 1.34
CA HIS A 464 -25.91 1.34 0.58
C HIS A 464 -25.96 -0.20 0.68
N ILE A 465 -24.81 -0.86 0.46
CA ILE A 465 -24.73 -2.33 0.37
C ILE A 465 -24.92 -3.00 1.73
N TYR A 466 -24.31 -2.44 2.78
CA TYR A 466 -24.39 -3.01 4.13
C TYR A 466 -25.51 -2.43 4.99
N GLY A 467 -26.20 -1.37 4.51
CA GLY A 467 -27.39 -0.79 5.16
C GLY A 467 -27.08 0.22 6.25
N GLN A 468 -25.89 0.77 6.31
CA GLN A 468 -25.63 1.96 7.10
C GLN A 468 -26.34 3.14 6.43
N ASN A 469 -27.09 3.91 7.21
CA ASN A 469 -27.86 5.03 6.67
C ASN A 469 -27.04 6.31 6.48
N VAL A 470 -25.77 6.30 6.91
CA VAL A 470 -24.90 7.47 6.95
C VAL A 470 -23.57 7.14 6.25
N ALA A 471 -23.21 7.99 5.29
CA ALA A 471 -21.89 8.07 4.72
C ALA A 471 -21.29 9.44 5.07
N ALA A 472 -20.17 9.44 5.79
CA ALA A 472 -19.50 10.65 6.28
C ALA A 472 -18.26 11.00 5.48
N ALA A 473 -17.75 12.22 5.67
CA ALA A 473 -16.40 12.60 5.27
C ALA A 473 -15.78 13.57 6.28
N GLU A 474 -14.47 13.42 6.54
CA GLU A 474 -13.65 14.54 6.99
C GLU A 474 -13.76 15.64 5.95
N SER A 475 -14.25 16.80 6.36
CA SER A 475 -14.76 17.76 5.40
C SER A 475 -14.07 19.10 5.50
N PHE A 476 -13.74 19.65 4.31
CA PHE A 476 -13.20 20.98 4.12
C PHE A 476 -11.77 21.17 4.63
N THR A 477 -11.01 20.09 4.81
CA THR A 477 -9.58 20.16 5.09
C THR A 477 -8.88 21.00 4.02
N SER A 478 -8.05 21.94 4.43
CA SER A 478 -7.25 22.78 3.52
C SER A 478 -5.76 22.65 3.82
N ASP A 479 -4.94 22.89 2.81
CA ASP A 479 -3.49 23.03 2.97
C ASP A 479 -3.18 24.48 3.40
N GLY A 480 -3.10 24.70 4.69
CA GLY A 480 -2.98 26.03 5.28
C GLY A 480 -1.76 26.84 4.82
N PHE A 481 -0.71 26.21 4.34
CA PHE A 481 0.44 26.93 3.76
C PHE A 481 0.12 27.53 2.40
N ARG A 482 -0.64 26.81 1.61
CA ARG A 482 -0.95 27.23 0.23
C ARG A 482 -2.21 28.07 0.18
N ASP A 483 -3.20 27.71 0.98
CA ASP A 483 -4.53 28.26 0.89
C ASP A 483 -4.89 29.19 2.04
N GLY A 484 -4.12 29.14 3.13
CA GLY A 484 -4.36 29.95 4.33
C GLY A 484 -5.56 29.46 5.14
N ALA A 485 -5.49 29.67 6.46
CA ALA A 485 -6.66 29.55 7.33
C ALA A 485 -7.60 30.74 7.07
N PHE A 486 -8.87 30.63 7.34
CA PHE A 486 -9.87 31.71 7.25
C PHE A 486 -10.14 32.27 5.84
N VAL A 487 -9.75 31.56 4.76
CA VAL A 487 -9.99 32.06 3.36
C VAL A 487 -11.29 31.55 2.76
N TYR A 488 -11.91 30.55 3.36
CA TYR A 488 -13.09 29.88 2.79
C TYR A 488 -14.39 30.34 3.45
N THR A 489 -15.15 31.14 2.73
CA THR A 489 -16.51 31.50 3.12
C THR A 489 -17.50 30.41 2.76
N PRO A 490 -18.73 30.38 3.33
CA PRO A 490 -19.78 29.46 2.93
C PRO A 490 -20.06 29.44 1.42
N ALA A 491 -19.97 30.58 0.75
CA ALA A 491 -20.14 30.66 -0.70
C ALA A 491 -19.08 29.89 -1.47
N VAL A 492 -17.83 29.82 -0.96
CA VAL A 492 -16.72 29.08 -1.55
C VAL A 492 -16.79 27.58 -1.20
N LEU A 493 -17.25 27.25 0.01
CA LEU A 493 -17.40 25.87 0.47
C LEU A 493 -18.57 25.13 -0.20
N LYS A 494 -19.65 25.86 -0.52
CA LYS A 494 -20.91 25.28 -1.01
C LYS A 494 -20.77 24.43 -2.27
N PRO A 495 -20.07 24.83 -3.35
CA PRO A 495 -19.92 23.97 -4.53
C PRO A 495 -19.25 22.63 -4.21
N THR A 496 -18.25 22.61 -3.32
CA THR A 496 -17.61 21.38 -2.86
C THR A 496 -18.56 20.51 -2.05
N ALA A 497 -19.35 21.12 -1.15
CA ALA A 497 -20.37 20.41 -0.39
C ALA A 497 -21.44 19.79 -1.29
N ASP A 498 -21.92 20.54 -2.28
CA ASP A 498 -22.93 20.07 -3.23
C ASP A 498 -22.43 18.90 -4.09
N ALA A 499 -21.18 18.98 -4.57
CA ALA A 499 -20.54 17.89 -5.31
C ALA A 499 -20.34 16.62 -4.45
N ALA A 500 -19.97 16.81 -3.17
CA ALA A 500 -19.85 15.72 -2.23
C ALA A 500 -21.21 15.03 -1.95
N MET A 501 -22.26 15.82 -1.74
CA MET A 501 -23.62 15.30 -1.57
C MET A 501 -24.11 14.58 -2.84
N ALA A 502 -23.82 15.10 -4.02
CA ALA A 502 -24.14 14.44 -5.29
C ALA A 502 -23.38 13.11 -5.48
N SER A 503 -22.22 12.95 -4.84
CA SER A 503 -21.43 11.73 -4.84
C SER A 503 -21.85 10.72 -3.76
N GLY A 504 -22.82 11.07 -2.88
CA GLY A 504 -23.40 10.18 -1.88
C GLY A 504 -23.12 10.55 -0.43
N LEU A 505 -22.37 11.64 -0.17
CA LEU A 505 -22.12 12.11 1.20
C LEU A 505 -23.41 12.64 1.84
N ASN A 506 -23.63 12.26 3.11
CA ASN A 506 -24.78 12.76 3.87
C ASN A 506 -24.47 13.05 5.34
N LEU A 507 -23.17 13.18 5.69
CA LEU A 507 -22.69 13.69 6.97
C LEU A 507 -21.32 14.38 6.78
N PHE A 508 -21.26 15.67 7.08
CA PHE A 508 -20.01 16.43 7.11
C PHE A 508 -19.42 16.38 8.52
N VAL A 509 -18.17 15.89 8.64
CA VAL A 509 -17.34 15.96 9.83
C VAL A 509 -16.30 17.05 9.58
N ILE A 510 -16.61 18.25 10.02
CA ILE A 510 -15.88 19.46 9.62
C ILE A 510 -14.47 19.48 10.22
N HIS A 511 -13.46 19.61 9.40
CA HIS A 511 -12.06 19.73 9.78
C HIS A 511 -11.55 21.15 9.53
N THR A 512 -11.30 21.98 10.57
CA THR A 512 -11.38 21.56 11.97
C THR A 512 -11.80 22.72 12.87
N SER A 513 -12.29 22.41 14.05
CA SER A 513 -12.59 23.41 15.09
C SER A 513 -11.61 23.25 16.26
N PRO A 514 -10.41 23.85 16.19
CA PRO A 514 -9.41 23.75 17.25
C PRO A 514 -9.92 24.36 18.56
N HIS A 515 -9.59 23.75 19.69
CA HIS A 515 -9.88 24.31 21.00
C HIS A 515 -9.18 25.65 21.18
N GLN A 516 -9.93 26.67 21.60
CA GLN A 516 -9.44 28.02 21.87
C GLN A 516 -9.49 28.28 23.37
N PRO A 517 -8.39 28.02 24.11
CA PRO A 517 -8.39 28.08 25.59
C PRO A 517 -8.38 29.50 26.13
N VAL A 518 -8.05 30.50 25.30
CA VAL A 518 -7.93 31.91 25.67
C VAL A 518 -8.64 32.82 24.68
N ASP A 519 -9.08 33.99 25.11
CA ASP A 519 -9.85 34.93 24.30
C ASP A 519 -8.99 36.07 23.71
N ASP A 520 -7.81 36.31 24.28
CA ASP A 520 -6.92 37.43 23.93
C ASP A 520 -5.91 37.09 22.82
N LYS A 521 -5.99 35.90 22.23
CA LYS A 521 -5.12 35.48 21.14
C LYS A 521 -5.92 35.34 19.83
N VAL A 522 -5.64 36.22 18.87
CA VAL A 522 -6.26 36.21 17.55
C VAL A 522 -5.17 36.02 16.51
N PRO A 523 -5.32 35.12 15.58
CA PRO A 523 -6.48 34.30 15.23
C PRO A 523 -6.70 33.05 16.10
N GLY A 524 -5.88 32.82 17.12
CA GLY A 524 -5.98 31.69 18.03
C GLY A 524 -5.12 30.50 17.61
N ILE A 525 -5.39 29.33 18.23
CA ILE A 525 -4.71 28.08 17.96
C ILE A 525 -5.31 27.43 16.71
N GLY A 526 -4.47 27.04 15.76
CA GLY A 526 -4.82 26.24 14.61
C GLY A 526 -4.18 24.86 14.64
N LEU A 527 -4.47 24.03 13.67
CA LEU A 527 -3.87 22.71 13.48
C LEU A 527 -2.66 22.77 12.50
N GLY A 528 -1.69 23.65 12.80
CA GLY A 528 -0.49 23.79 12.00
C GLY A 528 -0.78 24.12 10.53
N LEU A 529 -0.43 23.18 9.62
CA LEU A 529 -0.61 23.32 8.18
C LEU A 529 -1.99 22.92 7.67
N TRP A 530 -2.73 22.17 8.46
CA TRP A 530 -3.88 21.41 7.99
C TRP A 530 -5.18 22.00 8.51
N GLY A 531 -6.17 22.01 7.66
CA GLY A 531 -7.53 22.40 7.98
C GLY A 531 -7.82 23.88 7.80
N GLN A 532 -9.10 24.19 7.57
CA GLN A 532 -9.65 25.51 7.77
C GLN A 532 -10.19 25.60 9.19
N TRP A 533 -9.93 26.71 9.88
CA TRP A 533 -10.27 26.83 11.29
C TRP A 533 -11.68 27.37 11.47
N PHE A 534 -12.61 26.49 11.78
CA PHE A 534 -14.00 26.83 12.04
C PHE A 534 -14.20 27.11 13.54
N ASP A 535 -13.71 28.25 13.99
CA ASP A 535 -13.80 28.67 15.38
C ASP A 535 -14.50 30.02 15.54
N ARG A 536 -14.59 30.55 16.77
CA ARG A 536 -15.23 31.83 17.07
C ARG A 536 -14.53 33.04 16.45
N ASN A 537 -13.28 32.91 16.02
CA ASN A 537 -12.49 33.97 15.42
C ASN A 537 -12.70 34.04 13.90
N GLU A 538 -13.41 33.08 13.29
CA GLU A 538 -13.79 33.17 11.89
C GLU A 538 -14.74 34.34 11.66
N THR A 539 -14.50 35.14 10.61
CA THR A 539 -15.23 36.40 10.36
C THR A 539 -16.75 36.22 10.22
N TRP A 540 -17.20 35.05 9.79
CA TRP A 540 -18.62 34.74 9.64
C TRP A 540 -19.16 33.79 10.75
N ALA A 541 -18.41 33.57 11.82
CA ALA A 541 -18.79 32.62 12.88
C ALA A 541 -20.16 32.94 13.50
N SER A 542 -20.48 34.21 13.75
CA SER A 542 -21.78 34.61 14.30
C SER A 542 -22.96 34.35 13.33
N GLN A 543 -22.71 34.13 12.04
CA GLN A 543 -23.71 33.86 11.01
C GLN A 543 -23.64 32.40 10.50
N ALA A 544 -22.80 31.55 11.10
CA ALA A 544 -22.56 30.17 10.69
C ALA A 544 -23.85 29.32 10.66
N GLY A 545 -24.87 29.68 11.46
CA GLY A 545 -26.15 28.98 11.52
C GLY A 545 -26.79 28.75 10.14
N ALA A 546 -26.78 29.76 9.27
CA ALA A 546 -27.34 29.63 7.93
C ALA A 546 -26.62 28.53 7.09
N TRP A 547 -25.30 28.44 7.22
CA TRP A 547 -24.50 27.42 6.55
C TRP A 547 -24.71 26.02 7.12
N THR A 548 -24.63 25.89 8.45
CA THR A 548 -24.80 24.60 9.12
C THR A 548 -26.22 24.07 8.97
N ASP A 549 -27.25 24.93 8.97
CA ASP A 549 -28.64 24.56 8.68
C ASP A 549 -28.81 24.05 7.26
N TYR A 550 -28.15 24.68 6.30
CA TYR A 550 -28.15 24.21 4.91
C TYR A 550 -27.60 22.78 4.82
N LEU A 551 -26.42 22.53 5.40
CA LEU A 551 -25.81 21.20 5.42
C LEU A 551 -26.70 20.19 6.15
N ALA A 552 -27.20 20.54 7.35
CA ALA A 552 -28.00 19.65 8.18
C ALA A 552 -29.30 19.23 7.48
N ARG A 553 -30.03 20.18 6.88
CA ARG A 553 -31.29 19.91 6.15
C ARG A 553 -31.05 19.07 4.89
N SER A 554 -30.01 19.38 4.13
CA SER A 554 -29.61 18.60 2.95
C SER A 554 -29.25 17.17 3.33
N CYS A 555 -28.38 17.00 4.33
CA CYS A 555 -27.99 15.68 4.84
C CYS A 555 -29.20 14.89 5.38
N TYR A 556 -30.12 15.54 6.10
CA TYR A 556 -31.33 14.89 6.59
C TYR A 556 -32.17 14.33 5.43
N LEU A 557 -32.41 15.13 4.39
CA LEU A 557 -33.18 14.70 3.20
C LEU A 557 -32.48 13.56 2.47
N LEU A 558 -31.15 13.62 2.31
CA LEU A 558 -30.36 12.58 1.64
C LEU A 558 -30.31 11.24 2.39
N ARG A 559 -30.67 11.23 3.68
CA ARG A 559 -30.80 9.99 4.48
C ARG A 559 -32.19 9.35 4.37
N GLN A 560 -33.14 9.99 3.67
CA GLN A 560 -34.48 9.45 3.53
C GLN A 560 -34.57 8.50 2.33
N GLY A 561 -35.22 7.36 2.54
CA GLY A 561 -35.41 6.37 1.49
C GLY A 561 -34.19 5.49 1.25
N LYS A 562 -34.11 4.93 0.05
CA LYS A 562 -33.01 4.07 -0.40
C LYS A 562 -32.40 4.63 -1.67
N PHE A 563 -31.09 4.53 -1.77
CA PHE A 563 -30.37 4.85 -2.99
C PHE A 563 -30.77 3.90 -4.13
N VAL A 564 -30.84 4.41 -5.34
CA VAL A 564 -31.15 3.62 -6.54
C VAL A 564 -29.94 3.61 -7.46
N ALA A 565 -29.43 2.43 -7.74
CA ALA A 565 -28.33 2.20 -8.68
C ALA A 565 -28.68 1.03 -9.61
N ASP A 566 -28.31 1.15 -10.88
CA ASP A 566 -28.51 0.11 -11.89
C ASP A 566 -27.33 -0.86 -11.98
N VAL A 567 -26.17 -0.43 -11.57
CA VAL A 567 -24.90 -1.12 -11.82
C VAL A 567 -24.13 -1.41 -10.53
N ALA A 568 -23.78 -2.68 -10.35
CA ALA A 568 -22.72 -3.10 -9.47
C ALA A 568 -21.39 -2.94 -10.22
N TYR A 569 -20.61 -1.93 -9.85
CA TYR A 569 -19.40 -1.54 -10.57
C TYR A 569 -18.17 -2.20 -9.94
N TYR A 570 -17.72 -3.32 -10.52
CA TYR A 570 -16.62 -4.13 -10.04
C TYR A 570 -15.28 -3.63 -10.59
N TYR A 571 -14.38 -3.23 -9.71
CA TYR A 571 -13.09 -2.62 -10.06
C TYR A 571 -11.89 -3.59 -10.04
N GLY A 572 -12.11 -4.89 -9.79
CA GLY A 572 -11.06 -5.91 -9.82
C GLY A 572 -10.47 -6.23 -8.44
N GLU A 573 -9.41 -7.05 -8.43
CA GLU A 573 -8.74 -7.58 -7.23
C GLU A 573 -7.34 -6.99 -7.00
N ASP A 574 -6.83 -6.17 -7.91
CA ASP A 574 -5.43 -5.71 -7.94
C ASP A 574 -5.21 -4.32 -7.33
N SER A 575 -6.27 -3.63 -6.95
CA SER A 575 -6.21 -2.27 -6.39
C SER A 575 -7.46 -1.98 -5.55
N ASN A 576 -7.41 -0.92 -4.75
CA ASN A 576 -8.59 -0.35 -4.09
C ASN A 576 -9.18 0.80 -4.92
N VAL A 577 -10.37 1.24 -4.55
CA VAL A 577 -11.11 2.30 -5.28
C VAL A 577 -10.31 3.60 -5.35
N THR A 578 -9.79 4.07 -4.22
CA THR A 578 -9.11 5.38 -4.16
C THR A 578 -7.81 5.41 -4.94
N ALA A 579 -7.04 4.32 -4.97
CA ALA A 579 -5.84 4.22 -5.79
C ALA A 579 -6.17 4.10 -7.28
N ARG A 580 -7.22 3.35 -7.63
CA ARG A 580 -7.60 3.12 -9.02
C ARG A 580 -8.17 4.36 -9.69
N TYR A 581 -8.97 5.13 -8.97
CA TYR A 581 -9.65 6.31 -9.50
C TYR A 581 -9.02 7.63 -9.01
N GLN A 582 -7.77 7.61 -8.58
CA GLN A 582 -7.03 8.77 -8.09
C GLN A 582 -7.04 9.96 -9.06
N THR A 583 -6.89 9.69 -10.36
CA THR A 583 -6.73 10.73 -11.39
C THR A 583 -7.95 10.92 -12.26
N ARG A 584 -8.87 9.96 -12.27
CA ARG A 584 -10.05 10.00 -13.16
C ARG A 584 -11.15 9.09 -12.67
N MET A 585 -12.34 9.64 -12.47
CA MET A 585 -13.56 8.88 -12.20
C MET A 585 -14.04 8.07 -13.41
N PRO A 586 -14.80 6.97 -13.19
CA PRO A 586 -15.46 6.25 -14.26
C PRO A 586 -16.33 7.18 -15.13
N LYS A 587 -16.27 6.97 -16.44
CA LYS A 587 -17.24 7.61 -17.34
C LYS A 587 -18.57 6.88 -17.24
N PHE A 588 -19.58 7.52 -16.70
CA PHE A 588 -20.89 6.95 -16.46
C PHE A 588 -22.00 7.81 -17.06
N PRO A 589 -23.08 7.22 -17.66
CA PRO A 589 -24.19 8.00 -18.18
C PRO A 589 -24.97 8.71 -17.05
N ASN A 590 -25.26 9.98 -17.22
CA ASN A 590 -25.90 10.83 -16.19
C ASN A 590 -27.31 10.38 -15.75
N THR A 591 -27.98 9.55 -16.55
CA THR A 591 -29.33 9.05 -16.27
C THR A 591 -29.38 7.80 -15.41
N TYR A 592 -28.23 7.19 -15.14
CA TYR A 592 -28.09 5.97 -14.36
C TYR A 592 -27.12 6.19 -13.20
N ASN A 593 -27.11 5.27 -12.24
CA ASN A 593 -26.18 5.33 -11.11
C ASN A 593 -25.55 3.97 -10.81
N TYR A 594 -24.50 3.98 -10.01
CA TYR A 594 -23.76 2.78 -9.65
C TYR A 594 -23.28 2.82 -8.20
N ASP A 595 -23.06 1.63 -7.63
CA ASP A 595 -22.23 1.42 -6.45
C ASP A 595 -20.95 0.67 -6.85
N PHE A 596 -19.83 1.05 -6.27
CA PHE A 596 -18.65 0.22 -6.32
C PHE A 596 -18.90 -1.09 -5.57
N VAL A 597 -18.32 -2.19 -6.06
CA VAL A 597 -18.36 -3.49 -5.39
C VAL A 597 -16.98 -4.10 -5.35
N SER A 598 -16.53 -4.43 -4.13
CA SER A 598 -15.26 -5.11 -3.87
C SER A 598 -15.33 -6.59 -4.22
N PRO A 599 -14.19 -7.28 -4.31
CA PRO A 599 -14.14 -8.73 -4.44
C PRO A 599 -14.97 -9.47 -3.39
N SER A 600 -14.90 -9.05 -2.13
CA SER A 600 -15.67 -9.65 -1.03
C SER A 600 -17.18 -9.45 -1.22
N ILE A 601 -17.61 -8.29 -1.67
CA ILE A 601 -19.03 -8.00 -1.94
C ILE A 601 -19.55 -8.90 -3.05
N VAL A 602 -18.85 -9.01 -4.16
CA VAL A 602 -19.28 -9.87 -5.29
C VAL A 602 -19.35 -11.34 -4.84
N LYS A 603 -18.38 -11.78 -4.04
CA LYS A 603 -18.28 -13.18 -3.60
C LYS A 603 -19.31 -13.53 -2.52
N ASP A 604 -19.45 -12.69 -1.49
CA ASP A 604 -20.09 -13.09 -0.23
C ASP A 604 -21.43 -12.36 0.03
N VAL A 605 -21.62 -11.15 -0.50
CA VAL A 605 -22.78 -10.28 -0.17
C VAL A 605 -23.84 -10.35 -1.24
N LEU A 606 -23.49 -10.22 -2.51
CA LEU A 606 -24.47 -10.20 -3.60
C LEU A 606 -25.15 -11.56 -3.77
N LYS A 607 -26.47 -11.54 -3.85
CA LYS A 607 -27.32 -12.68 -4.19
C LYS A 607 -27.99 -12.44 -5.55
N VAL A 608 -28.67 -13.44 -6.09
CA VAL A 608 -29.42 -13.30 -7.35
C VAL A 608 -30.91 -13.48 -7.09
N ASP A 609 -31.69 -12.56 -7.59
CA ASP A 609 -33.16 -12.64 -7.60
C ASP A 609 -33.66 -12.18 -8.99
N ASN A 610 -34.33 -13.09 -9.72
CA ASN A 610 -34.85 -12.86 -11.06
C ASN A 610 -33.83 -12.22 -12.04
N GLY A 611 -32.59 -12.74 -12.04
CA GLY A 611 -31.52 -12.26 -12.93
C GLY A 611 -30.90 -10.91 -12.52
N GLN A 612 -31.30 -10.34 -11.39
CA GLN A 612 -30.70 -9.14 -10.82
C GLN A 612 -29.83 -9.48 -9.61
N LEU A 613 -28.81 -8.69 -9.39
CA LEU A 613 -28.00 -8.75 -8.17
C LEU A 613 -28.77 -8.01 -7.06
N VAL A 614 -28.83 -8.63 -5.87
CA VAL A 614 -29.54 -8.07 -4.72
C VAL A 614 -28.69 -8.19 -3.45
N THR A 615 -28.87 -7.25 -2.52
CA THR A 615 -28.33 -7.30 -1.17
C THR A 615 -29.43 -7.58 -0.14
N ALA A 616 -29.06 -8.06 1.05
CA ALA A 616 -30.00 -8.24 2.16
C ALA A 616 -30.67 -6.91 2.59
N THR A 617 -30.04 -5.78 2.33
CA THR A 617 -30.50 -4.43 2.64
C THR A 617 -31.52 -3.89 1.62
N GLY A 618 -31.70 -4.62 0.51
CA GLY A 618 -32.68 -4.31 -0.53
C GLY A 618 -32.13 -3.49 -1.70
N MET A 619 -30.81 -3.35 -1.83
CA MET A 619 -30.22 -2.83 -3.07
C MET A 619 -30.41 -3.83 -4.20
N ARG A 620 -30.63 -3.31 -5.42
CA ARG A 620 -30.85 -4.13 -6.63
C ARG A 620 -30.05 -3.54 -7.80
N TYR A 621 -29.27 -4.41 -8.48
CA TYR A 621 -28.48 -4.00 -9.64
C TYR A 621 -28.84 -4.88 -10.84
N ARG A 622 -28.95 -4.25 -12.01
CA ARG A 622 -29.30 -4.92 -13.28
C ARG A 622 -28.07 -5.53 -13.95
N VAL A 623 -26.87 -4.95 -13.71
CA VAL A 623 -25.63 -5.27 -14.39
C VAL A 623 -24.49 -5.40 -13.40
N LEU A 624 -23.68 -6.44 -13.54
CA LEU A 624 -22.32 -6.47 -13.01
C LEU A 624 -21.36 -5.95 -14.08
N TRP A 625 -20.80 -4.78 -13.86
CA TRP A 625 -19.85 -4.15 -14.78
C TRP A 625 -18.41 -4.42 -14.33
N LEU A 626 -17.61 -5.03 -15.23
CA LEU A 626 -16.20 -5.34 -15.01
C LEU A 626 -15.34 -4.22 -15.60
N ASP A 627 -14.87 -3.28 -14.76
CA ASP A 627 -14.12 -2.12 -15.20
C ASP A 627 -12.61 -2.39 -15.25
N ASN A 628 -12.08 -2.50 -16.45
CA ASN A 628 -10.64 -2.70 -16.68
C ASN A 628 -10.07 -3.88 -15.87
N VAL A 629 -10.86 -4.95 -15.73
CA VAL A 629 -10.48 -6.16 -14.97
C VAL A 629 -9.63 -7.05 -15.85
N SER A 630 -8.33 -6.76 -15.92
CA SER A 630 -7.38 -7.58 -16.67
C SER A 630 -6.90 -8.81 -15.89
N MET A 631 -6.81 -8.71 -14.58
CA MET A 631 -6.34 -9.75 -13.65
C MET A 631 -7.49 -10.25 -12.78
N ILE A 632 -7.57 -11.57 -12.57
CA ILE A 632 -8.64 -12.17 -11.78
C ILE A 632 -8.22 -13.52 -11.19
N SER A 633 -8.70 -13.84 -9.96
CA SER A 633 -8.51 -15.14 -9.33
C SER A 633 -9.50 -16.20 -9.87
N ILE A 634 -9.13 -17.46 -9.74
CA ILE A 634 -10.03 -18.59 -10.06
C ILE A 634 -11.32 -18.53 -9.23
N LYS A 635 -11.23 -18.19 -7.95
CA LYS A 635 -12.40 -18.06 -7.06
C LYS A 635 -13.38 -17.03 -7.59
N MET A 636 -12.89 -15.90 -8.04
CA MET A 636 -13.74 -14.83 -8.60
C MET A 636 -14.31 -15.23 -9.97
N LEU A 637 -13.52 -15.87 -10.85
CA LEU A 637 -14.04 -16.41 -12.11
C LEU A 637 -15.16 -17.42 -11.92
N ARG A 638 -15.00 -18.37 -10.99
CA ARG A 638 -16.06 -19.32 -10.65
C ARG A 638 -17.31 -18.61 -10.14
N ARG A 639 -17.12 -17.54 -9.36
CA ARG A 639 -18.25 -16.73 -8.88
C ARG A 639 -18.96 -15.97 -10.01
N ILE A 640 -18.21 -15.34 -10.91
CA ILE A 640 -18.78 -14.66 -12.10
C ILE A 640 -19.55 -15.65 -12.97
N LYS A 641 -19.00 -16.86 -13.16
CA LYS A 641 -19.72 -17.94 -13.88
C LYS A 641 -21.06 -18.26 -13.22
N GLN A 642 -21.07 -18.48 -11.89
CA GLN A 642 -22.31 -18.74 -11.14
C GLN A 642 -23.35 -17.62 -11.33
N LEU A 643 -22.92 -16.36 -11.31
CA LEU A 643 -23.79 -15.20 -11.53
C LEU A 643 -24.33 -15.18 -12.96
N ALA A 644 -23.48 -15.45 -13.96
CA ALA A 644 -23.89 -15.55 -15.36
C ALA A 644 -24.88 -16.71 -15.59
N ASP A 645 -24.62 -17.89 -15.00
CA ASP A 645 -25.51 -19.06 -15.08
C ASP A 645 -26.87 -18.78 -14.43
N ALA A 646 -26.91 -17.94 -13.40
CA ALA A 646 -28.14 -17.49 -12.74
C ALA A 646 -28.87 -16.33 -13.48
N GLY A 647 -28.42 -15.97 -14.67
CA GLY A 647 -29.08 -14.98 -15.54
C GLY A 647 -28.68 -13.52 -15.31
N VAL A 648 -27.69 -13.24 -14.45
CA VAL A 648 -27.18 -11.89 -14.24
C VAL A 648 -26.49 -11.37 -15.51
N THR A 649 -26.77 -10.11 -15.89
CA THR A 649 -26.07 -9.45 -16.98
C THR A 649 -24.64 -9.11 -16.55
N ILE A 650 -23.64 -9.72 -17.20
CA ILE A 650 -22.22 -9.46 -17.02
C ILE A 650 -21.72 -8.65 -18.22
N ALA A 651 -21.11 -7.50 -17.98
CA ALA A 651 -20.60 -6.67 -19.06
C ALA A 651 -19.26 -6.00 -18.67
N GLY A 652 -18.51 -5.52 -19.67
CA GLY A 652 -17.22 -4.87 -19.45
C GLY A 652 -16.05 -5.66 -19.99
N ASP A 653 -14.94 -5.68 -19.26
CA ASP A 653 -13.72 -6.29 -19.75
C ASP A 653 -13.67 -7.81 -19.51
N LYS A 654 -13.02 -8.49 -20.45
CA LYS A 654 -12.70 -9.92 -20.34
C LYS A 654 -11.32 -10.05 -19.66
N PRO A 655 -11.20 -10.79 -18.55
CA PRO A 655 -9.92 -11.04 -17.90
C PRO A 655 -8.93 -11.79 -18.79
N LYS A 656 -7.63 -11.50 -18.58
CA LYS A 656 -6.52 -12.05 -19.40
C LYS A 656 -5.43 -12.71 -18.56
N ILE A 657 -5.39 -12.44 -17.26
CA ILE A 657 -4.29 -12.82 -16.38
C ILE A 657 -4.87 -13.49 -15.13
N LEU A 658 -4.39 -14.69 -14.86
CA LEU A 658 -4.67 -15.41 -13.61
C LEU A 658 -3.81 -14.84 -12.49
N VAL A 659 -4.41 -14.59 -11.31
CA VAL A 659 -3.71 -14.24 -10.07
C VAL A 659 -4.01 -15.26 -8.97
N GLY A 660 -3.11 -15.35 -7.98
CA GLY A 660 -3.15 -16.36 -6.93
C GLY A 660 -2.71 -17.75 -7.42
N LEU A 661 -2.25 -18.59 -6.49
CA LEU A 661 -1.78 -19.95 -6.80
C LEU A 661 -2.84 -21.05 -6.56
N ASP A 662 -4.08 -20.68 -6.28
CA ASP A 662 -5.19 -21.59 -5.97
C ASP A 662 -5.88 -22.22 -7.20
N GLY A 663 -5.35 -22.00 -8.41
CA GLY A 663 -5.87 -22.55 -9.66
C GLY A 663 -4.80 -22.71 -10.74
N THR A 664 -5.16 -23.34 -11.85
CA THR A 664 -4.26 -23.52 -12.99
C THR A 664 -4.63 -22.64 -14.17
N VAL A 665 -3.67 -22.43 -15.09
CA VAL A 665 -3.89 -21.66 -16.33
C VAL A 665 -4.94 -22.34 -17.21
N GLU A 666 -4.93 -23.68 -17.25
CA GLU A 666 -5.90 -24.48 -18.03
C GLU A 666 -7.33 -24.29 -17.50
N GLU A 667 -7.49 -24.25 -16.17
CA GLU A 667 -8.80 -23.98 -15.56
C GLU A 667 -9.25 -22.54 -15.86
N PHE A 668 -8.33 -21.59 -15.76
CA PHE A 668 -8.59 -20.18 -16.08
C PHE A 668 -9.08 -20.03 -17.52
N ASP A 669 -8.37 -20.59 -18.49
CA ASP A 669 -8.71 -20.54 -19.90
C ASP A 669 -10.06 -21.20 -20.20
N SER A 670 -10.33 -22.33 -19.54
CA SER A 670 -11.60 -23.05 -19.64
C SER A 670 -12.77 -22.21 -19.14
N LEU A 671 -12.63 -21.58 -17.97
CA LEU A 671 -13.67 -20.71 -17.40
C LEU A 671 -13.90 -19.45 -18.22
N VAL A 672 -12.83 -18.81 -18.67
CA VAL A 672 -12.90 -17.63 -19.53
C VAL A 672 -13.60 -17.97 -20.87
N LYS A 673 -13.31 -19.12 -21.47
CA LYS A 673 -13.98 -19.59 -22.67
C LYS A 673 -15.46 -19.90 -22.42
N ASP A 674 -15.79 -20.54 -21.31
CA ASP A 674 -17.18 -20.85 -20.95
C ASP A 674 -18.01 -19.57 -20.71
N ILE A 675 -17.45 -18.57 -20.03
CA ILE A 675 -18.19 -17.33 -19.72
C ILE A 675 -18.34 -16.45 -20.96
N TRP A 676 -17.25 -16.17 -21.68
CA TRP A 676 -17.24 -15.19 -22.79
C TRP A 676 -17.26 -15.80 -24.19
N GLY A 677 -16.98 -17.09 -24.36
CA GLY A 677 -16.91 -17.76 -25.64
C GLY A 677 -18.13 -18.62 -26.00
N SER A 678 -19.06 -18.84 -25.05
CA SER A 678 -20.19 -19.76 -25.20
C SER A 678 -21.42 -19.13 -25.88
N GLY A 679 -21.36 -17.87 -26.31
CA GLY A 679 -22.50 -17.17 -26.94
C GLY A 679 -23.64 -16.84 -25.98
N ARG A 680 -23.36 -16.70 -24.69
CA ARG A 680 -24.34 -16.31 -23.65
C ARG A 680 -24.94 -14.94 -23.97
N LYS A 681 -26.27 -14.83 -23.96
CA LYS A 681 -27.00 -13.56 -24.26
C LYS A 681 -26.82 -12.50 -23.17
N ASN A 682 -26.54 -12.93 -21.95
CA ASN A 682 -26.36 -12.07 -20.78
C ASN A 682 -24.89 -11.76 -20.47
N VAL A 683 -23.93 -12.13 -21.32
CA VAL A 683 -22.53 -11.80 -21.16
C VAL A 683 -22.03 -11.06 -22.40
N THR A 684 -21.48 -9.85 -22.19
CA THR A 684 -21.01 -9.02 -23.29
C THR A 684 -19.69 -8.31 -22.94
N THR A 685 -18.84 -8.10 -23.95
CA THR A 685 -17.56 -7.40 -23.81
C THR A 685 -17.32 -6.47 -24.98
N GLY A 686 -16.40 -5.48 -24.82
CA GLY A 686 -16.06 -4.54 -25.87
C GLY A 686 -17.15 -3.50 -26.18
N VAL A 687 -18.12 -3.32 -25.29
CA VAL A 687 -19.19 -2.33 -25.41
C VAL A 687 -19.08 -1.27 -24.32
N SER A 688 -19.59 -0.06 -24.56
CA SER A 688 -19.69 0.95 -23.51
C SER A 688 -20.85 0.62 -22.55
N ILE A 689 -20.72 1.04 -21.31
CA ILE A 689 -21.76 0.82 -20.29
C ILE A 689 -23.12 1.42 -20.72
N GLY A 690 -23.14 2.56 -21.39
CA GLY A 690 -24.36 3.19 -21.90
C GLY A 690 -25.08 2.41 -23.02
N LYS A 691 -24.44 1.38 -23.62
CA LYS A 691 -25.08 0.46 -24.56
C LYS A 691 -25.70 -0.76 -23.87
N VAL A 692 -25.25 -1.03 -22.63
CA VAL A 692 -25.76 -2.16 -21.84
C VAL A 692 -26.99 -1.74 -21.04
N LEU A 693 -27.01 -0.50 -20.58
CA LEU A 693 -28.13 0.14 -19.85
C LEU A 693 -29.22 0.61 -20.77
#